data_8b15f883d78d0185779d19a80ce23230
#
_entry.id   8b15f883d78d0185779d19a80ce23230
#
_cell.length_a   1.000
_cell.length_b   1.000
_cell.length_c   1.000
_cell.angle_alpha   90.00
_cell.angle_beta   90.00
_cell.angle_gamma   90.00
#
_symmetry.space_group_name_H-M   'P 1'
#
loop_
_entity.id
_entity.type
_entity.pdbx_description
1 polymer ?
#
loop_
_entity_poly.entity_id
_entity_poly.type
_entity_poly.pdbx_seq_one_letter_code
_entity_poly.pdbx_strand_id
1 'polypeptide(L)'
;MPIYTQSRSRVIKFIFITIFVIITAQLFNLQIVSNKYQRLADDNAIYKKKIYPNRGIIFDKNGRAILDNAIMYDLMVTPAQVKNIDTAYICQLLHIDTLAFRKRMLEAIIKNTKYRPSIFEPLLSSELYARLDENLYRLPGFDLLERPIRIYPYKNAAHILGYIGEADSNIIKRSNYFYEIGDWVGRSGLEAYYESILMGQRGIQHLIRDNKNRIQGSYANAEFDVPAIAGRNLHTYLDIDLQNLLEKLLQNKIGSAVAIDPKTGGILAMASSPTYDPNVLAGPNARRYYAHLQMDTAKSMYNRATQGVYPPGSTFKPLGALVALDEGLITPSFGYNCLGRYTPCGRPACTHSGGGHAGNLTLAIANSCNSYFAHVFRLAIDNHHYKNAEEGLMKWKQYMNAFGLGHRLGIDLTGEYGGYIPDTARYNNPKFFGKNGWNSCSINSLGIGQGDMQLTPLQLANAICIIANKGFYFIPHFVKNIEGETPEDTILHKFRKPVQTVHIADNDFEAVMEGMEEVVLNGTARNARVDSVRICAKTGTVENYAIVYGRRVKQANHSVFVCFAPRENPKIAIAVIVENAGYGATWAGPIASLMVEKYLKGNIPTKRLPELEYVAHANLVPAAIKQWYVQHNYKK
;
A
#
# COMPACT_ATOMS: atom_id res chain seq x y z
N MET A 1 79.97 5.84 -56.42
CA MET A 1 79.51 4.50 -55.92
C MET A 1 79.23 4.60 -54.46
N PRO A 2 78.03 4.30 -53.98
CA PRO A 2 77.79 4.28 -52.56
C PRO A 2 78.39 3.02 -51.96
N ILE A 3 79.31 3.17 -51.03
CA ILE A 3 79.95 2.08 -50.30
C ILE A 3 78.91 1.50 -49.34
N TYR A 4 78.29 0.42 -49.75
CA TYR A 4 77.40 -0.38 -48.86
C TYR A 4 78.28 -1.14 -47.87
N THR A 5 78.53 -0.58 -46.71
CA THR A 5 79.34 -1.25 -45.68
C THR A 5 78.55 -2.45 -45.12
N GLN A 6 79.18 -3.64 -45.10
CA GLN A 6 78.59 -4.91 -44.57
C GLN A 6 78.05 -4.76 -43.16
N SER A 7 78.56 -3.85 -42.35
CA SER A 7 78.03 -3.56 -40.98
C SER A 7 76.63 -2.96 -40.99
N ARG A 8 76.28 -2.07 -41.92
CA ARG A 8 74.90 -1.50 -42.02
C ARG A 8 73.90 -2.54 -42.47
N SER A 9 74.27 -3.46 -43.37
CA SER A 9 73.43 -4.56 -43.78
C SER A 9 73.08 -5.51 -42.59
N ARG A 10 74.05 -5.78 -41.70
CA ARG A 10 73.82 -6.59 -40.50
C ARG A 10 72.89 -5.91 -39.50
N VAL A 11 73.01 -4.62 -39.29
CA VAL A 11 72.14 -3.85 -38.43
C VAL A 11 70.69 -3.85 -38.97
N ILE A 12 70.53 -3.63 -40.26
CA ILE A 12 69.19 -3.66 -40.89
C ILE A 12 68.59 -5.05 -40.79
N LYS A 13 69.34 -6.11 -41.06
CA LYS A 13 68.81 -7.51 -40.87
C LYS A 13 68.48 -7.78 -39.45
N PHE A 14 69.23 -7.33 -38.45
CA PHE A 14 68.94 -7.49 -37.05
C PHE A 14 67.61 -6.79 -36.65
N ILE A 15 67.43 -5.54 -37.14
CA ILE A 15 66.16 -4.80 -36.89
C ILE A 15 64.96 -5.57 -37.46
N PHE A 16 65.07 -6.04 -38.72
CA PHE A 16 63.99 -6.80 -39.35
C PHE A 16 63.68 -8.11 -38.60
N ILE A 17 64.69 -8.86 -38.15
CA ILE A 17 64.52 -10.08 -37.36
C ILE A 17 63.90 -9.77 -36.02
N THR A 18 64.32 -8.72 -35.34
CA THR A 18 63.74 -8.30 -34.04
C THR A 18 62.30 -7.91 -34.20
N ILE A 19 61.92 -7.11 -35.20
CA ILE A 19 60.54 -6.74 -35.51
C ILE A 19 59.71 -8.00 -35.80
N PHE A 20 60.22 -8.93 -36.60
CA PHE A 20 59.59 -10.17 -36.95
C PHE A 20 59.33 -11.03 -35.70
N VAL A 21 60.33 -11.17 -34.82
CA VAL A 21 60.18 -11.90 -33.54
C VAL A 21 59.14 -11.25 -32.63
N ILE A 22 59.12 -9.91 -32.52
CA ILE A 22 58.14 -9.17 -31.74
C ILE A 22 56.72 -9.39 -32.29
N ILE A 23 56.56 -9.29 -33.62
CA ILE A 23 55.23 -9.52 -34.25
C ILE A 23 54.79 -10.97 -34.05
N THR A 24 55.68 -11.95 -34.23
CA THR A 24 55.36 -13.36 -34.04
C THR A 24 54.99 -13.68 -32.57
N ALA A 25 55.75 -13.12 -31.61
CA ALA A 25 55.43 -13.25 -30.18
C ALA A 25 54.09 -12.60 -29.82
N GLN A 26 53.81 -11.44 -30.39
CA GLN A 26 52.50 -10.76 -30.21
C GLN A 26 51.36 -11.58 -30.84
N LEU A 27 51.55 -12.12 -32.04
CA LEU A 27 50.55 -12.99 -32.68
C LEU A 27 50.32 -14.28 -31.89
N PHE A 28 51.41 -14.90 -31.38
CA PHE A 28 51.32 -16.07 -30.52
C PHE A 28 50.54 -15.76 -29.22
N ASN A 29 50.85 -14.64 -28.57
CA ASN A 29 50.13 -14.19 -27.40
C ASN A 29 48.63 -13.93 -27.70
N LEU A 30 48.34 -13.29 -28.83
CA LEU A 30 46.98 -12.95 -29.25
C LEU A 30 46.14 -14.18 -29.64
N GLN A 31 46.75 -15.21 -30.28
CA GLN A 31 46.02 -16.35 -30.83
C GLN A 31 46.00 -17.56 -29.90
N ILE A 32 47.01 -17.74 -29.03
CA ILE A 32 47.17 -18.96 -28.24
C ILE A 32 47.05 -18.68 -26.73
N VAL A 33 47.64 -17.58 -26.23
CA VAL A 33 47.69 -17.28 -24.80
C VAL A 33 46.47 -16.47 -24.36
N SER A 34 45.98 -15.54 -25.18
CA SER A 34 44.90 -14.62 -24.83
C SER A 34 43.53 -15.11 -25.32
N ASN A 35 42.71 -15.59 -24.42
CA ASN A 35 41.30 -15.91 -24.71
C ASN A 35 40.39 -14.68 -24.84
N LYS A 36 40.94 -13.46 -24.77
CA LYS A 36 40.16 -12.21 -24.78
C LYS A 36 39.36 -12.04 -26.07
N TYR A 37 39.96 -12.28 -27.21
CA TYR A 37 39.29 -12.09 -28.52
C TYR A 37 38.31 -13.23 -28.82
N GLN A 38 38.59 -14.44 -28.33
CA GLN A 38 37.68 -15.55 -28.43
C GLN A 38 36.43 -15.26 -27.59
N ARG A 39 36.57 -14.79 -26.34
CA ARG A 39 35.43 -14.35 -25.52
C ARG A 39 34.65 -13.22 -26.17
N LEU A 40 35.31 -12.22 -26.76
CA LEU A 40 34.64 -11.13 -27.48
C LEU A 40 33.92 -11.61 -28.74
N ALA A 41 34.46 -12.60 -29.44
CA ALA A 41 33.79 -13.22 -30.59
C ALA A 41 32.58 -14.04 -30.14
N ASP A 42 32.69 -14.83 -29.05
CA ASP A 42 31.59 -15.61 -28.45
C ASP A 42 30.50 -14.67 -27.93
N ASP A 43 30.84 -13.60 -27.21
CA ASP A 43 29.89 -12.60 -26.73
C ASP A 43 29.15 -11.87 -27.87
N ASN A 44 29.80 -11.72 -29.03
CA ASN A 44 29.16 -11.15 -30.22
C ASN A 44 28.32 -12.15 -31.00
N ALA A 45 28.67 -13.43 -31.00
CA ALA A 45 27.96 -14.49 -31.71
C ALA A 45 26.82 -15.07 -30.87
N ILE A 46 26.94 -15.10 -29.53
CA ILE A 46 25.96 -15.67 -28.60
C ILE A 46 25.08 -14.55 -28.04
N TYR A 47 23.81 -14.60 -28.35
CA TYR A 47 22.81 -13.69 -27.79
C TYR A 47 22.10 -14.36 -26.60
N LYS A 48 22.31 -13.80 -25.41
CA LYS A 48 21.63 -14.24 -24.17
C LYS A 48 20.25 -13.58 -24.10
N LYS A 49 19.23 -14.31 -24.53
CA LYS A 49 17.83 -13.87 -24.45
C LYS A 49 17.29 -14.16 -23.05
N LYS A 50 16.87 -13.12 -22.34
CA LYS A 50 16.18 -13.28 -21.04
C LYS A 50 14.77 -13.80 -21.26
N ILE A 51 14.40 -14.83 -20.51
CA ILE A 51 13.04 -15.37 -20.44
C ILE A 51 12.43 -14.94 -19.11
N TYR A 52 11.38 -14.14 -19.17
CA TYR A 52 10.67 -13.71 -17.97
C TYR A 52 9.65 -14.77 -17.58
N PRO A 53 9.66 -15.22 -16.32
CA PRO A 53 8.67 -16.16 -15.83
C PRO A 53 7.31 -15.49 -15.62
N ASN A 54 6.27 -16.28 -15.53
CA ASN A 54 5.00 -15.80 -15.00
C ASN A 54 5.17 -15.41 -13.54
N ARG A 55 4.62 -14.28 -13.15
CA ARG A 55 4.59 -13.83 -11.76
C ARG A 55 3.59 -14.66 -10.96
N GLY A 56 3.84 -14.87 -9.67
CA GLY A 56 2.90 -15.53 -8.78
C GLY A 56 1.52 -14.85 -8.77
N ILE A 57 0.47 -15.62 -8.60
CA ILE A 57 -0.93 -15.18 -8.50
C ILE A 57 -1.23 -14.82 -7.03
N ILE A 58 -2.12 -13.85 -6.80
CA ILE A 58 -2.60 -13.53 -5.46
C ILE A 58 -4.06 -13.95 -5.34
N PHE A 59 -4.34 -14.78 -4.33
CA PHE A 59 -5.68 -15.33 -4.05
C PHE A 59 -6.30 -14.66 -2.83
N ASP A 60 -7.62 -14.52 -2.85
CA ASP A 60 -8.41 -14.13 -1.68
C ASP A 60 -8.52 -15.28 -0.65
N LYS A 61 -9.20 -15.04 0.47
CA LYS A 61 -9.40 -16.05 1.52
C LYS A 61 -10.15 -17.32 1.05
N ASN A 62 -10.91 -17.22 -0.04
CA ASN A 62 -11.71 -18.30 -0.64
C ASN A 62 -11.03 -18.97 -1.84
N GLY A 63 -9.78 -18.61 -2.15
CA GLY A 63 -9.02 -19.17 -3.27
C GLY A 63 -9.39 -18.56 -4.64
N ARG A 64 -10.06 -17.42 -4.69
CA ARG A 64 -10.34 -16.70 -5.95
C ARG A 64 -9.14 -15.82 -6.31
N ALA A 65 -8.68 -15.89 -7.55
CA ALA A 65 -7.60 -15.03 -8.04
C ALA A 65 -8.06 -13.56 -8.05
N ILE A 66 -7.40 -12.71 -7.27
CA ILE A 66 -7.67 -11.27 -7.19
C ILE A 66 -6.62 -10.45 -7.93
N LEU A 67 -5.48 -11.06 -8.21
CA LEU A 67 -4.43 -10.55 -9.09
C LEU A 67 -3.86 -11.73 -9.87
N ASP A 68 -3.95 -11.67 -11.20
CA ASP A 68 -3.59 -12.76 -12.08
C ASP A 68 -2.71 -12.26 -13.24
N ASN A 69 -2.27 -13.16 -14.10
CA ASN A 69 -1.51 -12.88 -15.30
C ASN A 69 -2.40 -13.06 -16.53
N ALA A 70 -2.24 -12.19 -17.51
CA ALA A 70 -2.76 -12.38 -18.86
C ALA A 70 -1.62 -12.27 -19.85
N ILE A 71 -1.72 -13.02 -20.95
CA ILE A 71 -0.81 -12.87 -22.07
C ILE A 71 -1.40 -11.82 -22.98
N MET A 72 -0.61 -10.80 -23.28
CA MET A 72 -0.87 -9.80 -24.31
C MET A 72 0.28 -9.83 -25.31
N TYR A 73 0.12 -9.19 -26.44
CA TYR A 73 1.11 -9.18 -27.49
C TYR A 73 1.52 -7.75 -27.81
N ASP A 74 2.82 -7.53 -27.99
CA ASP A 74 3.34 -6.29 -28.54
C ASP A 74 3.68 -6.50 -30.02
N LEU A 75 3.28 -5.58 -30.89
CA LEU A 75 3.79 -5.54 -32.25
C LEU A 75 5.18 -4.93 -32.23
N MET A 76 6.16 -5.72 -32.60
CA MET A 76 7.56 -5.32 -32.69
C MET A 76 7.89 -4.89 -34.13
N VAL A 77 8.86 -3.99 -34.29
CA VAL A 77 9.40 -3.62 -35.60
C VAL A 77 10.92 -3.61 -35.57
N THR A 78 11.55 -4.18 -36.60
CA THR A 78 12.98 -4.01 -36.89
C THR A 78 13.11 -3.12 -38.14
N PRO A 79 13.33 -1.80 -37.97
CA PRO A 79 13.20 -0.84 -39.08
C PRO A 79 14.06 -1.16 -40.31
N ALA A 80 15.25 -1.73 -40.13
CA ALA A 80 16.14 -2.11 -41.25
C ALA A 80 15.60 -3.27 -42.10
N GLN A 81 14.66 -4.05 -41.57
CA GLN A 81 14.04 -5.20 -42.26
C GLN A 81 12.71 -4.82 -42.94
N VAL A 82 12.16 -3.65 -42.64
CA VAL A 82 10.94 -3.16 -43.26
C VAL A 82 11.23 -2.71 -44.70
N LYS A 83 10.90 -3.56 -45.66
CA LYS A 83 11.11 -3.31 -47.09
C LYS A 83 9.83 -3.64 -47.84
N ASN A 84 9.43 -2.74 -48.76
CA ASN A 84 8.30 -2.95 -49.69
C ASN A 84 7.00 -3.37 -49.00
N ILE A 85 6.67 -2.78 -47.86
CA ILE A 85 5.40 -3.02 -47.15
C ILE A 85 4.32 -2.08 -47.68
N ASP A 86 3.10 -2.56 -47.66
CA ASP A 86 1.91 -1.72 -47.85
C ASP A 86 1.63 -0.93 -46.57
N THR A 87 2.14 0.30 -46.54
CA THR A 87 1.99 1.19 -45.38
C THR A 87 0.51 1.57 -45.15
N ALA A 88 -0.31 1.64 -46.25
CA ALA A 88 -1.72 1.95 -46.10
C ALA A 88 -2.46 0.80 -45.40
N TYR A 89 -2.11 -0.43 -45.75
CA TYR A 89 -2.71 -1.64 -45.17
C TYR A 89 -2.42 -1.74 -43.67
N ILE A 90 -1.17 -1.59 -43.22
CA ILE A 90 -0.85 -1.65 -41.80
C ILE A 90 -1.46 -0.48 -41.02
N CYS A 91 -1.54 0.71 -41.62
CA CYS A 91 -2.23 1.86 -41.03
C CYS A 91 -3.71 1.59 -40.83
N GLN A 92 -4.37 0.95 -41.82
CA GLN A 92 -5.76 0.54 -41.70
C GLN A 92 -5.96 -0.51 -40.61
N LEU A 93 -5.10 -1.53 -40.52
CA LEU A 93 -5.16 -2.58 -39.50
C LEU A 93 -5.04 -1.99 -38.07
N LEU A 94 -4.12 -1.06 -37.90
CA LEU A 94 -3.85 -0.44 -36.59
C LEU A 94 -4.74 0.77 -36.29
N HIS A 95 -5.62 1.17 -37.19
CA HIS A 95 -6.43 2.39 -37.08
C HIS A 95 -5.60 3.65 -36.81
N ILE A 96 -4.45 3.79 -37.49
CA ILE A 96 -3.57 4.95 -37.40
C ILE A 96 -3.38 5.62 -38.74
N ASP A 97 -3.00 6.89 -38.75
CA ASP A 97 -2.61 7.59 -39.95
C ASP A 97 -1.13 7.37 -40.33
N THR A 98 -0.76 7.77 -41.54
CA THR A 98 0.62 7.64 -42.03
C THR A 98 1.62 8.51 -41.24
N LEU A 99 1.17 9.61 -40.63
CA LEU A 99 2.00 10.46 -39.79
C LEU A 99 2.35 9.74 -38.47
N ALA A 100 1.37 9.12 -37.83
CA ALA A 100 1.56 8.32 -36.62
C ALA A 100 2.48 7.11 -36.90
N PHE A 101 2.30 6.45 -38.06
CA PHE A 101 3.18 5.36 -38.50
C PHE A 101 4.65 5.83 -38.59
N ARG A 102 4.90 6.95 -39.31
CA ARG A 102 6.26 7.51 -39.46
C ARG A 102 6.85 7.92 -38.11
N LYS A 103 6.05 8.51 -37.23
CA LYS A 103 6.47 8.89 -35.88
C LYS A 103 6.91 7.68 -35.07
N ARG A 104 6.12 6.60 -35.07
CA ARG A 104 6.45 5.34 -34.37
C ARG A 104 7.71 4.68 -34.93
N MET A 105 7.89 4.68 -36.24
CA MET A 105 9.13 4.20 -36.88
C MET A 105 10.35 5.00 -36.44
N LEU A 106 10.25 6.33 -36.37
CA LEU A 106 11.32 7.19 -35.92
C LEU A 106 11.63 6.96 -34.44
N GLU A 107 10.62 6.85 -33.59
CA GLU A 107 10.77 6.52 -32.16
C GLU A 107 11.45 5.17 -31.97
N ALA A 108 11.11 4.15 -32.75
CA ALA A 108 11.76 2.84 -32.74
C ALA A 108 13.26 2.95 -33.06
N ILE A 109 13.63 3.75 -34.06
CA ILE A 109 15.03 3.98 -34.44
C ILE A 109 15.80 4.74 -33.37
N ILE A 110 15.22 5.77 -32.80
CA ILE A 110 15.84 6.58 -31.72
C ILE A 110 16.07 5.72 -30.48
N LYS A 111 15.09 4.89 -30.11
CA LYS A 111 15.14 4.08 -28.88
C LYS A 111 16.15 2.94 -28.95
N ASN A 112 16.22 2.20 -30.06
CA ASN A 112 16.99 0.94 -30.16
C ASN A 112 17.82 0.80 -31.44
N THR A 113 18.03 1.86 -32.20
CA THR A 113 18.65 1.83 -33.53
C THR A 113 17.78 1.13 -34.58
N LYS A 114 18.15 1.27 -35.86
CA LYS A 114 17.39 0.66 -36.98
C LYS A 114 17.53 -0.87 -37.09
N TYR A 115 18.54 -1.46 -36.42
CA TYR A 115 18.86 -2.89 -36.55
C TYR A 115 18.34 -3.76 -35.40
N ARG A 116 17.75 -3.16 -34.37
CA ARG A 116 17.21 -3.89 -33.23
C ARG A 116 15.68 -3.81 -33.22
N PRO A 117 15.00 -4.88 -32.79
CA PRO A 117 13.55 -4.86 -32.62
C PRO A 117 13.15 -3.84 -31.54
N SER A 118 12.12 -3.09 -31.84
CA SER A 118 11.50 -2.09 -30.94
C SER A 118 10.00 -2.28 -30.93
N ILE A 119 9.35 -1.91 -29.83
CA ILE A 119 7.90 -1.92 -29.74
C ILE A 119 7.33 -0.86 -30.69
N PHE A 120 6.48 -1.27 -31.63
CA PHE A 120 5.75 -0.41 -32.54
C PHE A 120 4.36 -0.07 -32.02
N GLU A 121 3.61 -1.10 -31.57
CA GLU A 121 2.33 -0.96 -30.88
C GLU A 121 2.30 -1.87 -29.67
N PRO A 122 2.20 -1.34 -28.45
CA PRO A 122 2.16 -2.14 -27.24
C PRO A 122 0.76 -2.69 -26.97
N LEU A 123 0.68 -3.86 -26.32
CA LEU A 123 -0.51 -4.43 -25.71
C LEU A 123 -1.70 -4.51 -26.68
N LEU A 124 -1.54 -5.29 -27.74
CA LEU A 124 -2.58 -5.53 -28.74
C LEU A 124 -3.82 -6.18 -28.12
N SER A 125 -5.00 -5.74 -28.54
CA SER A 125 -6.22 -6.48 -28.22
C SER A 125 -6.21 -7.86 -28.89
N SER A 126 -6.93 -8.83 -28.32
CA SER A 126 -7.01 -10.19 -28.89
C SER A 126 -7.51 -10.19 -30.34
N GLU A 127 -8.44 -9.29 -30.69
CA GLU A 127 -8.94 -9.14 -32.03
C GLU A 127 -7.87 -8.60 -33.01
N LEU A 128 -7.12 -7.58 -32.56
CA LEU A 128 -6.06 -6.99 -33.37
C LEU A 128 -4.86 -7.94 -33.50
N TYR A 129 -4.53 -8.68 -32.45
CA TYR A 129 -3.54 -9.76 -32.48
C TYR A 129 -3.89 -10.79 -33.55
N ALA A 130 -5.11 -11.35 -33.54
CA ALA A 130 -5.51 -12.36 -34.49
C ALA A 130 -5.41 -11.86 -35.95
N ARG A 131 -5.85 -10.62 -36.20
CA ARG A 131 -5.76 -10.01 -37.54
C ARG A 131 -4.31 -9.76 -37.97
N LEU A 132 -3.42 -9.38 -37.05
CA LEU A 132 -2.01 -9.17 -37.35
C LEU A 132 -1.29 -10.48 -37.58
N ASP A 133 -1.55 -11.51 -36.78
CA ASP A 133 -0.94 -12.83 -36.88
C ASP A 133 -1.24 -13.49 -38.24
N GLU A 134 -2.50 -13.46 -38.66
CA GLU A 134 -2.92 -13.94 -39.97
C GLU A 134 -2.22 -13.21 -41.14
N ASN A 135 -1.82 -11.96 -40.96
CA ASN A 135 -1.27 -11.11 -42.02
C ASN A 135 0.23 -10.80 -41.84
N LEU A 136 0.88 -11.39 -40.84
CA LEU A 136 2.27 -11.07 -40.47
C LEU A 136 3.25 -11.36 -41.63
N TYR A 137 2.95 -12.38 -42.45
CA TYR A 137 3.73 -12.73 -43.67
C TYR A 137 3.81 -11.58 -44.69
N ARG A 138 2.83 -10.65 -44.69
CA ARG A 138 2.78 -9.46 -45.56
C ARG A 138 3.54 -8.26 -44.99
N LEU A 139 4.02 -8.37 -43.76
CA LEU A 139 4.63 -7.28 -42.97
C LEU A 139 6.09 -7.58 -42.62
N PRO A 140 7.00 -7.69 -43.62
CA PRO A 140 8.40 -7.99 -43.36
C PRO A 140 9.02 -6.96 -42.43
N GLY A 141 9.72 -7.44 -41.41
CA GLY A 141 10.34 -6.61 -40.37
C GLY A 141 9.43 -6.31 -39.17
N PHE A 142 8.18 -6.79 -39.20
CA PHE A 142 7.32 -6.82 -38.03
C PHE A 142 7.29 -8.22 -37.42
N ASP A 143 7.07 -8.30 -36.11
CA ASP A 143 6.98 -9.53 -35.34
C ASP A 143 6.05 -9.34 -34.14
N LEU A 144 5.50 -10.42 -33.58
CA LEU A 144 4.65 -10.41 -32.42
C LEU A 144 5.41 -10.97 -31.22
N LEU A 145 5.48 -10.19 -30.15
CA LEU A 145 6.14 -10.58 -28.91
C LEU A 145 5.10 -10.80 -27.82
N GLU A 146 5.08 -12.00 -27.26
CA GLU A 146 4.29 -12.29 -26.05
C GLU A 146 4.79 -11.48 -24.87
N ARG A 147 3.83 -10.86 -24.17
CA ARG A 147 4.10 -10.08 -22.98
C ARG A 147 3.14 -10.45 -21.85
N PRO A 148 3.62 -11.02 -20.76
CA PRO A 148 2.81 -11.21 -19.57
C PRO A 148 2.50 -9.84 -18.95
N ILE A 149 1.22 -9.58 -18.68
CA ILE A 149 0.75 -8.42 -17.94
C ILE A 149 -0.02 -8.84 -16.71
N ARG A 150 -0.19 -7.92 -15.76
CA ARG A 150 -1.06 -8.12 -14.60
C ARG A 150 -2.48 -7.72 -14.92
N ILE A 151 -3.43 -8.53 -14.48
CA ILE A 151 -4.86 -8.23 -14.52
C ILE A 151 -5.47 -8.30 -13.13
N TYR A 152 -6.43 -7.42 -12.89
CA TYR A 152 -7.17 -7.29 -11.63
C TYR A 152 -8.64 -7.58 -11.92
N PRO A 153 -9.08 -8.86 -11.77
CA PRO A 153 -10.42 -9.29 -12.20
C PRO A 153 -11.56 -8.50 -11.56
N TYR A 154 -11.37 -8.05 -10.31
CA TYR A 154 -12.39 -7.36 -9.54
C TYR A 154 -12.31 -5.84 -9.60
N LYS A 155 -11.28 -5.24 -10.24
CA LYS A 155 -11.07 -3.79 -10.38
C LYS A 155 -11.04 -3.01 -9.06
N ASN A 156 -10.80 -3.67 -7.95
CA ASN A 156 -10.75 -3.11 -6.60
C ASN A 156 -9.44 -3.45 -5.88
N ALA A 157 -9.34 -3.10 -4.59
CA ALA A 157 -8.16 -3.35 -3.76
C ALA A 157 -6.84 -2.74 -4.29
N ALA A 158 -6.92 -1.64 -5.07
CA ALA A 158 -5.76 -1.03 -5.73
C ALA A 158 -4.62 -0.69 -4.76
N HIS A 159 -4.95 -0.16 -3.57
CA HIS A 159 -3.95 0.21 -2.56
C HIS A 159 -3.33 -1.00 -1.83
N ILE A 160 -4.00 -2.16 -1.88
CA ILE A 160 -3.54 -3.41 -1.28
C ILE A 160 -2.65 -4.16 -2.28
N LEU A 161 -3.20 -4.47 -3.45
CA LEU A 161 -2.52 -5.26 -4.47
C LEU A 161 -1.33 -4.49 -5.04
N GLY A 162 -1.49 -3.18 -5.22
CA GLY A 162 -0.48 -2.34 -5.84
C GLY A 162 -0.41 -2.52 -7.35
N TYR A 163 0.71 -2.16 -7.95
CA TYR A 163 0.94 -2.30 -9.39
C TYR A 163 2.41 -2.55 -9.68
N ILE A 164 2.68 -3.09 -10.86
CA ILE A 164 4.03 -3.25 -11.40
C ILE A 164 4.35 -2.10 -12.36
N GLY A 165 5.61 -1.76 -12.50
CA GLY A 165 6.08 -0.73 -13.43
C GLY A 165 7.53 -0.94 -13.82
N GLU A 166 7.97 -0.25 -14.86
CA GLU A 166 9.34 -0.32 -15.36
C GLU A 166 10.34 0.12 -14.27
N ALA A 167 11.44 -0.60 -14.11
CA ALA A 167 12.48 -0.28 -13.15
C ALA A 167 13.15 1.06 -13.51
N ASP A 168 13.17 1.98 -12.56
CA ASP A 168 13.88 3.25 -12.71
C ASP A 168 15.34 3.14 -12.23
N SER A 169 16.14 4.16 -12.50
CA SER A 169 17.56 4.19 -12.15
C SER A 169 17.82 4.04 -10.64
N ASN A 170 16.87 4.43 -9.79
CA ASN A 170 17.02 4.29 -8.34
C ASN A 170 16.80 2.84 -7.91
N ILE A 171 15.82 2.15 -8.49
CA ILE A 171 15.56 0.72 -8.25
C ILE A 171 16.75 -0.10 -8.75
N ILE A 172 17.24 0.18 -9.97
CA ILE A 172 18.41 -0.51 -10.54
C ILE A 172 19.61 -0.40 -9.60
N LYS A 173 19.92 0.79 -9.11
CA LYS A 173 21.05 1.00 -8.18
C LYS A 173 20.84 0.29 -6.84
N ARG A 174 19.62 0.40 -6.24
CA ARG A 174 19.29 -0.22 -4.93
C ARG A 174 19.30 -1.74 -4.98
N SER A 175 19.03 -2.33 -6.15
CA SER A 175 19.05 -3.77 -6.37
C SER A 175 20.44 -4.31 -6.72
N ASN A 176 21.52 -3.51 -6.57
CA ASN A 176 22.86 -3.88 -7.03
C ASN A 176 22.90 -4.31 -8.50
N TYR A 177 22.15 -3.60 -9.36
CA TYR A 177 22.05 -3.89 -10.79
C TYR A 177 21.45 -5.26 -11.12
N PHE A 178 20.65 -5.83 -10.20
CA PHE A 178 19.86 -7.01 -10.46
C PHE A 178 18.79 -6.75 -11.52
N TYR A 179 18.15 -5.56 -11.46
CA TYR A 179 17.23 -5.07 -12.48
C TYR A 179 17.98 -4.27 -13.53
N GLU A 180 17.46 -4.31 -14.77
CA GLU A 180 17.94 -3.52 -15.90
C GLU A 180 16.82 -2.63 -16.44
N ILE A 181 17.17 -1.69 -17.33
CA ILE A 181 16.18 -0.85 -18.00
C ILE A 181 15.25 -1.73 -18.83
N GLY A 182 13.93 -1.56 -18.64
CA GLY A 182 12.90 -2.37 -19.29
C GLY A 182 12.37 -3.53 -18.44
N ASP A 183 13.02 -3.86 -17.30
CA ASP A 183 12.48 -4.82 -16.35
C ASP A 183 11.26 -4.26 -15.62
N TRP A 184 10.30 -5.12 -15.34
CA TRP A 184 9.11 -4.78 -14.57
C TRP A 184 9.24 -5.25 -13.13
N VAL A 185 8.90 -4.37 -12.20
CA VAL A 185 9.06 -4.57 -10.76
C VAL A 185 7.84 -4.05 -10.00
N GLY A 186 7.50 -4.65 -8.87
CA GLY A 186 6.46 -4.16 -7.98
C GLY A 186 6.77 -2.74 -7.47
N ARG A 187 5.82 -1.81 -7.66
CA ARG A 187 5.99 -0.39 -7.30
C ARG A 187 5.31 -0.02 -6.00
N SER A 188 4.25 -0.72 -5.64
CA SER A 188 3.46 -0.49 -4.43
C SER A 188 2.71 -1.75 -3.99
N GLY A 189 2.07 -1.70 -2.82
CA GLY A 189 1.22 -2.76 -2.32
C GLY A 189 1.95 -4.08 -2.07
N LEU A 190 1.20 -5.19 -2.16
CA LEU A 190 1.71 -6.55 -2.03
C LEU A 190 2.70 -6.89 -3.15
N GLU A 191 2.48 -6.37 -4.37
CA GLU A 191 3.41 -6.52 -5.49
C GLU A 191 4.82 -6.03 -5.15
N ALA A 192 4.95 -4.91 -4.43
CA ALA A 192 6.25 -4.39 -4.04
C ALA A 192 6.82 -5.09 -2.81
N TYR A 193 5.97 -5.45 -1.83
CA TYR A 193 6.44 -6.07 -0.60
C TYR A 193 6.92 -7.51 -0.82
N TYR A 194 6.19 -8.28 -1.64
CA TYR A 194 6.50 -9.68 -1.97
C TYR A 194 7.17 -9.84 -3.34
N GLU A 195 7.82 -8.79 -3.87
CA GLU A 195 8.47 -8.83 -5.18
C GLU A 195 9.38 -10.04 -5.36
N SER A 196 10.25 -10.33 -4.38
CA SER A 196 11.21 -11.46 -4.44
C SER A 196 10.54 -12.84 -4.53
N ILE A 197 9.28 -12.95 -4.10
CA ILE A 197 8.49 -14.17 -4.14
C ILE A 197 7.68 -14.25 -5.42
N LEU A 198 7.02 -13.12 -5.77
CA LEU A 198 6.11 -13.05 -6.90
C LEU A 198 6.83 -13.03 -8.25
N MET A 199 8.04 -12.47 -8.35
CA MET A 199 8.72 -12.28 -9.64
C MET A 199 9.24 -13.57 -10.26
N GLY A 200 9.45 -14.65 -9.48
CA GLY A 200 10.08 -15.87 -9.92
C GLY A 200 11.58 -15.73 -10.23
N GLN A 201 12.12 -16.69 -10.96
CA GLN A 201 13.53 -16.69 -11.41
C GLN A 201 13.59 -16.60 -12.93
N ARG A 202 14.36 -15.66 -13.43
CA ARG A 202 14.54 -15.44 -14.87
C ARG A 202 15.30 -16.60 -15.49
N GLY A 203 14.86 -17.05 -16.65
CA GLY A 203 15.60 -17.94 -17.50
C GLY A 203 16.56 -17.19 -18.43
N ILE A 204 17.51 -17.91 -19.01
CA ILE A 204 18.44 -17.42 -20.02
C ILE A 204 18.46 -18.43 -21.17
N GLN A 205 18.13 -17.97 -22.36
CA GLN A 205 18.25 -18.75 -23.58
C GLN A 205 19.46 -18.25 -24.38
N HIS A 206 20.35 -19.16 -24.73
CA HIS A 206 21.53 -18.86 -25.52
C HIS A 206 21.25 -19.11 -27.01
N LEU A 207 21.24 -18.05 -27.80
CA LEU A 207 20.92 -18.08 -29.23
C LEU A 207 22.14 -17.65 -30.06
N ILE A 208 22.38 -18.32 -31.18
CA ILE A 208 23.39 -17.89 -32.16
C ILE A 208 22.80 -16.76 -33.00
N ARG A 209 23.54 -15.67 -33.16
CA ARG A 209 23.20 -14.57 -34.06
C ARG A 209 24.30 -14.30 -35.06
N ASP A 210 23.90 -13.92 -36.28
CA ASP A 210 24.85 -13.51 -37.32
C ASP A 210 25.32 -12.04 -37.13
N ASN A 211 26.21 -11.61 -38.01
CA ASN A 211 26.74 -10.24 -38.04
C ASN A 211 25.69 -9.16 -38.37
N LYS A 212 24.44 -9.57 -38.73
CA LYS A 212 23.29 -8.71 -38.95
C LYS A 212 22.28 -8.78 -37.81
N ASN A 213 22.66 -9.38 -36.68
CA ASN A 213 21.80 -9.64 -35.49
C ASN A 213 20.59 -10.55 -35.75
N ARG A 214 20.62 -11.41 -36.80
CA ARG A 214 19.54 -12.36 -37.05
C ARG A 214 19.82 -13.65 -36.27
N ILE A 215 18.81 -14.17 -35.60
CA ILE A 215 18.88 -15.43 -34.85
C ILE A 215 18.97 -16.57 -35.86
N GLN A 216 20.00 -17.42 -35.71
CA GLN A 216 20.25 -18.57 -36.57
C GLN A 216 19.83 -19.90 -35.92
N GLY A 217 19.66 -19.91 -34.60
CA GLY A 217 19.27 -21.10 -33.86
C GLY A 217 19.73 -21.06 -32.41
N SER A 218 19.53 -22.19 -31.71
CA SER A 218 19.97 -22.37 -30.33
C SER A 218 21.47 -22.65 -30.29
N TYR A 219 22.18 -22.08 -29.33
CA TYR A 219 23.59 -22.35 -29.09
C TYR A 219 23.74 -23.71 -28.38
N ALA A 220 24.67 -24.56 -28.85
CA ALA A 220 24.99 -25.86 -28.28
C ALA A 220 23.74 -26.73 -27.96
N ASN A 221 22.75 -26.73 -28.85
CA ASN A 221 21.50 -27.48 -28.67
C ASN A 221 20.77 -27.16 -27.34
N ALA A 222 20.85 -25.92 -26.86
CA ALA A 222 20.25 -25.43 -25.60
C ALA A 222 20.87 -26.02 -24.32
N GLU A 223 22.04 -26.64 -24.38
CA GLU A 223 22.73 -27.24 -23.21
C GLU A 223 23.01 -26.20 -22.10
N PHE A 224 23.24 -24.94 -22.48
CA PHE A 224 23.53 -23.84 -21.55
C PHE A 224 22.30 -23.02 -21.17
N ASP A 225 21.11 -23.40 -21.66
CA ASP A 225 19.89 -22.68 -21.35
C ASP A 225 19.49 -22.90 -19.88
N VAL A 226 19.10 -21.81 -19.22
CA VAL A 226 18.57 -21.84 -17.87
C VAL A 226 17.05 -21.66 -17.96
N PRO A 227 16.22 -22.60 -17.50
CA PRO A 227 14.78 -22.45 -17.55
C PRO A 227 14.31 -21.34 -16.61
N ALA A 228 13.26 -20.65 -17.00
CA ALA A 228 12.57 -19.71 -16.12
C ALA A 228 11.72 -20.46 -15.11
N ILE A 229 11.72 -20.02 -13.84
CA ILE A 229 10.89 -20.60 -12.78
C ILE A 229 9.83 -19.56 -12.40
N ALA A 230 8.55 -19.95 -12.47
CA ALA A 230 7.43 -19.08 -12.13
C ALA A 230 7.49 -18.59 -10.68
N GLY A 231 6.97 -17.41 -10.43
CA GLY A 231 6.82 -16.89 -9.06
C GLY A 231 5.84 -17.73 -8.25
N ARG A 232 6.02 -17.71 -6.94
CA ARG A 232 5.15 -18.44 -6.00
C ARG A 232 3.88 -17.63 -5.72
N ASN A 233 2.77 -18.32 -5.59
CA ASN A 233 1.47 -17.73 -5.33
C ASN A 233 1.30 -17.31 -3.87
N LEU A 234 0.50 -16.28 -3.64
CA LEU A 234 0.16 -15.79 -2.30
C LEU A 234 -1.33 -16.05 -2.00
N HIS A 235 -1.61 -16.63 -0.85
CA HIS A 235 -2.96 -16.75 -0.31
C HIS A 235 -3.16 -15.74 0.79
N THR A 236 -4.20 -14.90 0.68
CA THR A 236 -4.45 -13.80 1.60
C THR A 236 -5.62 -14.05 2.54
N TYR A 237 -5.73 -13.24 3.60
CA TYR A 237 -6.92 -13.14 4.44
C TYR A 237 -8.01 -12.26 3.81
N LEU A 238 -7.69 -11.53 2.73
CA LEU A 238 -8.60 -10.61 2.09
C LEU A 238 -9.89 -11.31 1.62
N ASP A 239 -11.03 -10.78 2.03
CA ASP A 239 -12.34 -11.19 1.54
C ASP A 239 -12.76 -10.23 0.43
N ILE A 240 -12.72 -10.69 -0.83
CA ILE A 240 -13.00 -9.80 -1.96
C ILE A 240 -14.45 -9.30 -1.98
N ASP A 241 -15.42 -10.04 -1.43
CA ASP A 241 -16.80 -9.59 -1.34
C ASP A 241 -16.97 -8.52 -0.28
N LEU A 242 -16.26 -8.67 0.85
CA LEU A 242 -16.23 -7.65 1.90
C LEU A 242 -15.50 -6.39 1.41
N GLN A 243 -14.41 -6.55 0.66
CA GLN A 243 -13.67 -5.45 0.04
C GLN A 243 -14.54 -4.68 -0.96
N ASN A 244 -15.28 -5.37 -1.83
CA ASN A 244 -16.22 -4.77 -2.77
C ASN A 244 -17.31 -3.96 -2.04
N LEU A 245 -17.87 -4.52 -0.98
CA LEU A 245 -18.85 -3.81 -0.16
C LEU A 245 -18.24 -2.55 0.45
N LEU A 246 -17.05 -2.65 1.02
CA LEU A 246 -16.37 -1.53 1.65
C LEU A 246 -16.09 -0.39 0.65
N GLU A 247 -15.55 -0.70 -0.53
CA GLU A 247 -15.29 0.31 -1.55
C GLU A 247 -16.60 0.94 -2.08
N LYS A 248 -17.69 0.14 -2.22
CA LYS A 248 -19.03 0.64 -2.54
C LYS A 248 -19.54 1.62 -1.48
N LEU A 249 -19.38 1.32 -0.21
CA LEU A 249 -19.84 2.17 0.90
C LEU A 249 -19.01 3.47 1.03
N LEU A 250 -17.74 3.43 0.66
CA LEU A 250 -16.84 4.59 0.67
C LEU A 250 -16.86 5.40 -0.63
N GLN A 251 -17.51 4.94 -1.69
CA GLN A 251 -17.63 5.72 -2.92
C GLN A 251 -18.22 7.11 -2.65
N ASN A 252 -17.80 8.13 -3.41
CA ASN A 252 -18.24 9.51 -3.23
C ASN A 252 -17.94 10.13 -1.84
N LYS A 253 -16.97 9.59 -1.12
CA LYS A 253 -16.48 10.08 0.16
C LYS A 253 -14.96 10.17 0.13
N ILE A 254 -14.38 10.94 1.02
CA ILE A 254 -12.95 10.91 1.31
C ILE A 254 -12.79 10.26 2.67
N GLY A 255 -11.99 9.20 2.73
CA GLY A 255 -11.83 8.46 3.98
C GLY A 255 -11.22 7.10 3.78
N SER A 256 -11.29 6.27 4.80
CA SER A 256 -10.75 4.92 4.77
C SER A 256 -11.39 4.03 5.83
N ALA A 257 -11.28 2.72 5.63
CA ALA A 257 -11.60 1.76 6.66
C ALA A 257 -10.66 0.55 6.60
N VAL A 258 -10.47 -0.07 7.76
CA VAL A 258 -9.66 -1.28 7.95
C VAL A 258 -10.46 -2.27 8.78
N ALA A 259 -10.55 -3.51 8.31
CA ALA A 259 -11.16 -4.63 9.01
C ALA A 259 -10.13 -5.74 9.22
N ILE A 260 -9.92 -6.16 10.47
CA ILE A 260 -8.91 -7.13 10.88
C ILE A 260 -9.60 -8.29 11.61
N ASP A 261 -9.15 -9.52 11.38
CA ASP A 261 -9.46 -10.66 12.26
C ASP A 261 -8.58 -10.57 13.51
N PRO A 262 -9.13 -10.31 14.70
CA PRO A 262 -8.35 -10.15 15.93
C PRO A 262 -7.51 -11.40 16.30
N LYS A 263 -7.99 -12.59 15.93
CA LYS A 263 -7.37 -13.88 16.30
C LYS A 263 -6.10 -14.19 15.51
N THR A 264 -5.96 -13.59 14.32
CA THR A 264 -4.84 -13.89 13.41
C THR A 264 -4.05 -12.63 13.03
N GLY A 265 -4.63 -11.45 13.18
CA GLY A 265 -4.09 -10.20 12.61
C GLY A 265 -4.33 -10.08 11.10
N GLY A 266 -5.03 -11.04 10.49
CA GLY A 266 -5.33 -11.05 9.06
C GLY A 266 -6.23 -9.88 8.67
N ILE A 267 -5.81 -9.07 7.68
CA ILE A 267 -6.61 -7.95 7.18
C ILE A 267 -7.65 -8.50 6.20
N LEU A 268 -8.91 -8.42 6.60
CA LEU A 268 -10.06 -8.96 5.86
C LEU A 268 -10.52 -8.04 4.74
N ALA A 269 -10.42 -6.72 4.96
CA ALA A 269 -10.68 -5.67 3.98
C ALA A 269 -9.99 -4.38 4.40
N MET A 270 -9.51 -3.60 3.43
CA MET A 270 -8.94 -2.28 3.65
C MET A 270 -9.19 -1.41 2.43
N ALA A 271 -9.82 -0.26 2.62
CA ALA A 271 -10.05 0.68 1.53
C ALA A 271 -9.61 2.09 1.89
N SER A 272 -9.11 2.79 0.89
CA SER A 272 -8.84 4.23 0.90
C SER A 272 -9.65 4.86 -0.23
N SER A 273 -10.46 5.86 0.09
CA SER A 273 -11.28 6.58 -0.89
C SER A 273 -10.85 8.05 -0.98
N PRO A 274 -10.78 8.62 -2.19
CA PRO A 274 -11.03 7.98 -3.48
C PRO A 274 -10.03 6.87 -3.82
N THR A 275 -10.49 5.88 -4.59
CA THR A 275 -9.65 4.80 -5.14
C THR A 275 -9.59 4.90 -6.67
N TYR A 276 -8.86 4.02 -7.31
CA TYR A 276 -8.72 3.92 -8.76
C TYR A 276 -8.80 2.46 -9.22
N ASP A 277 -9.13 2.22 -10.49
CA ASP A 277 -9.05 0.88 -11.09
C ASP A 277 -7.57 0.54 -11.33
N PRO A 278 -7.00 -0.50 -10.68
CA PRO A 278 -5.59 -0.84 -10.83
C PRO A 278 -5.24 -1.28 -12.28
N ASN A 279 -6.20 -1.77 -13.07
CA ASN A 279 -5.97 -2.14 -14.47
C ASN A 279 -5.52 -0.96 -15.34
N VAL A 280 -5.88 0.28 -14.99
CA VAL A 280 -5.43 1.46 -15.76
C VAL A 280 -3.92 1.63 -15.72
N LEU A 281 -3.24 1.10 -14.69
CA LEU A 281 -1.78 1.14 -14.55
C LEU A 281 -1.07 -0.08 -15.17
N ALA A 282 -1.83 -1.10 -15.60
CA ALA A 282 -1.31 -2.26 -16.34
C ALA A 282 -1.48 -2.14 -17.87
N GLY A 283 -2.30 -1.19 -18.34
CA GLY A 283 -2.64 -1.02 -19.74
C GLY A 283 -1.65 -0.14 -20.54
N PRO A 284 -1.90 0.02 -21.86
CA PRO A 284 -1.01 0.76 -22.77
C PRO A 284 -0.86 2.25 -22.41
N ASN A 285 -1.85 2.82 -21.76
CA ASN A 285 -1.85 4.22 -21.33
C ASN A 285 -1.40 4.42 -19.87
N ALA A 286 -0.78 3.42 -19.24
CA ALA A 286 -0.42 3.43 -17.81
C ALA A 286 0.34 4.70 -17.38
N ARG A 287 1.33 5.15 -18.18
CA ARG A 287 2.11 6.37 -17.90
C ARG A 287 1.23 7.63 -17.87
N ARG A 288 0.27 7.75 -18.79
CA ARG A 288 -0.67 8.87 -18.83
C ARG A 288 -1.63 8.84 -17.65
N TYR A 289 -2.20 7.68 -17.35
CA TYR A 289 -3.08 7.53 -16.17
C TYR A 289 -2.34 7.76 -14.87
N TYR A 290 -1.10 7.29 -14.73
CA TYR A 290 -0.27 7.59 -13.57
C TYR A 290 -0.08 9.09 -13.38
N ALA A 291 0.24 9.84 -14.44
CA ALA A 291 0.36 11.30 -14.35
C ALA A 291 -0.96 11.97 -13.95
N HIS A 292 -2.10 11.50 -14.47
CA HIS A 292 -3.42 11.99 -14.05
C HIS A 292 -3.70 11.72 -12.57
N LEU A 293 -3.43 10.51 -12.09
CA LEU A 293 -3.61 10.13 -10.69
C LEU A 293 -2.70 10.96 -9.74
N GLN A 294 -1.50 11.32 -10.19
CA GLN A 294 -0.59 12.20 -9.43
C GLN A 294 -1.12 13.64 -9.30
N MET A 295 -1.83 14.14 -10.30
CA MET A 295 -2.44 15.47 -10.30
C MET A 295 -3.79 15.54 -9.58
N ASP A 296 -4.38 14.39 -9.22
CA ASP A 296 -5.66 14.34 -8.53
C ASP A 296 -5.61 15.04 -7.17
N THR A 297 -6.40 16.10 -7.01
CA THR A 297 -6.46 16.89 -5.78
C THR A 297 -7.02 16.11 -4.59
N ALA A 298 -7.84 15.09 -4.82
CA ALA A 298 -8.30 14.17 -3.78
C ALA A 298 -7.29 13.07 -3.45
N LYS A 299 -6.15 13.01 -4.17
CA LYS A 299 -5.04 12.10 -3.92
C LYS A 299 -5.48 10.63 -3.91
N SER A 300 -6.07 10.16 -5.02
CA SER A 300 -6.57 8.78 -5.15
C SER A 300 -5.49 7.71 -4.96
N MET A 301 -4.20 8.01 -5.21
CA MET A 301 -3.09 7.09 -4.96
C MET A 301 -2.64 7.05 -3.49
N TYR A 302 -3.10 7.99 -2.67
CA TYR A 302 -2.72 8.07 -1.26
C TYR A 302 -3.50 7.06 -0.42
N ASN A 303 -2.79 6.12 0.20
CA ASN A 303 -3.41 5.11 1.05
C ASN A 303 -3.73 5.70 2.44
N ARG A 304 -4.95 6.25 2.60
CA ARG A 304 -5.41 6.84 3.86
C ARG A 304 -5.46 5.86 5.02
N ALA A 305 -5.62 4.57 4.74
CA ALA A 305 -5.70 3.56 5.77
C ALA A 305 -4.37 3.37 6.53
N THR A 306 -3.25 3.48 5.82
CA THR A 306 -1.90 3.24 6.36
C THR A 306 -1.05 4.50 6.49
N GLN A 307 -1.38 5.57 5.76
CA GLN A 307 -0.61 6.82 5.70
C GLN A 307 -1.38 8.03 6.23
N GLY A 308 -2.72 8.02 6.14
CA GLY A 308 -3.56 9.08 6.68
C GLY A 308 -3.45 9.14 8.20
N VAL A 309 -3.25 10.35 8.74
CA VAL A 309 -3.14 10.55 10.18
C VAL A 309 -4.22 11.49 10.66
N TYR A 310 -4.90 11.07 11.71
CA TYR A 310 -6.04 11.77 12.28
C TYR A 310 -5.97 11.74 13.78
N PRO A 311 -6.42 12.79 14.48
CA PRO A 311 -6.71 12.65 15.89
C PRO A 311 -7.77 11.55 16.09
N PRO A 312 -7.59 10.60 17.01
CA PRO A 312 -8.56 9.49 17.19
C PRO A 312 -9.91 9.96 17.75
N GLY A 313 -9.94 11.10 18.43
CA GLY A 313 -11.11 11.59 19.12
C GLY A 313 -11.60 10.61 20.18
N SER A 314 -12.90 10.58 20.42
CA SER A 314 -13.51 9.73 21.47
C SER A 314 -13.33 8.22 21.28
N THR A 315 -12.83 7.74 20.14
CA THR A 315 -12.49 6.31 19.96
C THR A 315 -11.27 5.90 20.79
N PHE A 316 -10.49 6.87 21.27
CA PHE A 316 -9.37 6.67 22.16
C PHE A 316 -9.77 6.37 23.61
N LYS A 317 -10.95 6.81 24.06
CA LYS A 317 -11.39 6.74 25.46
C LYS A 317 -11.32 5.34 26.12
N PRO A 318 -11.68 4.25 25.42
CA PRO A 318 -11.52 2.90 25.97
C PRO A 318 -10.08 2.57 26.37
N LEU A 319 -9.08 2.99 25.59
CA LEU A 319 -7.67 2.79 25.94
C LEU A 319 -7.25 3.62 27.15
N GLY A 320 -7.73 4.88 27.24
CA GLY A 320 -7.51 5.73 28.41
C GLY A 320 -8.13 5.15 29.68
N ALA A 321 -9.29 4.48 29.57
CA ALA A 321 -9.92 3.76 30.67
C ALA A 321 -9.07 2.58 31.16
N LEU A 322 -8.55 1.76 30.21
CA LEU A 322 -7.67 0.64 30.55
C LEU A 322 -6.42 1.09 31.32
N VAL A 323 -5.78 2.17 30.88
CA VAL A 323 -4.62 2.73 31.60
C VAL A 323 -4.98 3.12 33.04
N ALA A 324 -6.14 3.77 33.23
CA ALA A 324 -6.54 4.24 34.55
C ALA A 324 -7.00 3.10 35.49
N LEU A 325 -7.57 2.04 34.95
CA LEU A 325 -7.91 0.83 35.71
C LEU A 325 -6.64 0.09 36.13
N ASP A 326 -5.70 -0.13 35.21
CA ASP A 326 -4.43 -0.81 35.48
C ASP A 326 -3.57 -0.09 36.51
N GLU A 327 -3.54 1.25 36.48
CA GLU A 327 -2.85 2.09 37.45
C GLU A 327 -3.64 2.24 38.78
N GLY A 328 -4.81 1.60 38.94
CA GLY A 328 -5.66 1.67 40.12
C GLY A 328 -6.25 3.06 40.42
N LEU A 329 -6.29 3.95 39.41
CA LEU A 329 -6.75 5.33 39.56
C LEU A 329 -8.29 5.44 39.58
N ILE A 330 -8.96 4.48 38.98
CA ILE A 330 -10.41 4.36 38.97
C ILE A 330 -10.82 2.90 39.15
N THR A 331 -12.09 2.72 39.54
CA THR A 331 -12.78 1.41 39.51
C THR A 331 -13.92 1.46 38.49
N PRO A 332 -14.48 0.33 38.06
CA PRO A 332 -15.64 0.32 37.16
C PRO A 332 -16.85 1.12 37.69
N SER A 333 -17.01 1.24 39.02
CA SER A 333 -18.04 2.04 39.66
C SER A 333 -17.71 3.53 39.80
N PHE A 334 -16.48 3.95 39.47
CA PHE A 334 -16.09 5.36 39.55
C PHE A 334 -16.97 6.23 38.65
N GLY A 335 -17.57 7.27 39.25
CA GLY A 335 -18.42 8.24 38.57
C GLY A 335 -17.81 9.65 38.58
N TYR A 336 -18.24 10.49 37.65
CA TYR A 336 -17.86 11.89 37.57
C TYR A 336 -19.08 12.79 37.30
N ASN A 337 -19.31 13.78 38.18
CA ASN A 337 -20.40 14.74 37.99
C ASN A 337 -20.06 15.74 36.86
N CYS A 338 -20.63 15.53 35.67
CA CYS A 338 -20.37 16.36 34.50
C CYS A 338 -21.30 17.59 34.47
N LEU A 339 -20.70 18.78 34.54
CA LEU A 339 -21.41 20.07 34.47
C LEU A 339 -21.39 20.68 33.04
N GLY A 340 -21.36 19.84 31.98
CA GLY A 340 -21.30 20.27 30.58
C GLY A 340 -19.89 20.69 30.12
N ARG A 341 -18.90 20.72 31.01
CA ARG A 341 -17.48 20.92 30.75
C ARG A 341 -16.63 20.38 31.89
N TYR A 342 -15.37 20.11 31.62
CA TYR A 342 -14.43 19.76 32.69
C TYR A 342 -13.98 21.04 33.42
N THR A 343 -14.57 21.28 34.59
CA THR A 343 -14.43 22.53 35.35
C THR A 343 -13.02 22.81 35.86
N PRO A 344 -12.22 21.82 36.33
CA PRO A 344 -10.87 22.11 36.88
C PRO A 344 -9.92 22.75 35.89
N CYS A 345 -10.11 22.50 34.56
CA CYS A 345 -9.30 23.11 33.49
C CYS A 345 -10.12 24.04 32.57
N GLY A 346 -11.42 24.23 32.83
CA GLY A 346 -12.33 25.00 31.98
C GLY A 346 -12.64 24.34 30.63
N ARG A 347 -11.98 23.24 30.28
CA ARG A 347 -12.11 22.46 29.03
C ARG A 347 -11.67 21.00 29.23
N PRO A 348 -12.07 20.02 28.37
CA PRO A 348 -12.96 20.19 27.22
C PRO A 348 -14.43 20.41 27.61
N ALA A 349 -15.21 20.94 26.65
CA ALA A 349 -16.66 20.95 26.76
C ALA A 349 -17.23 19.56 26.51
N CYS A 350 -18.38 19.27 27.13
CA CYS A 350 -19.14 18.05 26.91
C CYS A 350 -20.46 18.39 26.21
N THR A 351 -20.92 17.54 25.31
CA THR A 351 -22.19 17.69 24.60
C THR A 351 -23.43 17.41 25.48
N HIS A 352 -23.21 16.77 26.62
CA HIS A 352 -24.25 16.42 27.59
C HIS A 352 -24.14 17.38 28.79
N SER A 353 -25.28 17.83 29.27
CA SER A 353 -25.44 18.58 30.52
C SER A 353 -26.34 17.81 31.49
N GLY A 354 -25.96 17.78 32.76
CA GLY A 354 -26.72 17.11 33.81
C GLY A 354 -26.02 15.88 34.39
N GLY A 355 -26.40 15.55 35.65
CA GLY A 355 -25.83 14.40 36.36
C GLY A 355 -26.31 13.05 35.79
N GLY A 356 -25.56 11.99 36.01
CA GLY A 356 -25.95 10.62 35.73
C GLY A 356 -25.39 9.98 34.46
N HIS A 357 -25.10 10.74 33.38
CA HIS A 357 -24.57 10.17 32.14
C HIS A 357 -23.07 9.72 32.23
N ALA A 358 -22.43 9.96 33.35
CA ALA A 358 -21.09 9.49 33.70
C ALA A 358 -21.02 9.02 35.15
N GLY A 359 -22.12 8.40 35.64
CA GLY A 359 -22.24 7.89 37.00
C GLY A 359 -21.38 6.66 37.30
N ASN A 360 -20.85 6.01 36.27
CA ASN A 360 -19.87 4.94 36.32
C ASN A 360 -19.10 4.88 34.99
N LEU A 361 -18.11 3.98 34.89
CA LEU A 361 -17.28 3.80 33.67
C LEU A 361 -18.13 3.40 32.44
N THR A 362 -19.07 2.44 32.61
CA THR A 362 -19.93 1.95 31.54
C THR A 362 -20.75 3.10 30.94
N LEU A 363 -21.40 3.91 31.74
CA LEU A 363 -22.16 5.09 31.29
C LEU A 363 -21.27 6.17 30.67
N ALA A 364 -20.06 6.38 31.24
CA ALA A 364 -19.11 7.36 30.71
C ALA A 364 -18.63 6.99 29.30
N ILE A 365 -18.39 5.68 29.02
CA ILE A 365 -18.03 5.18 27.70
C ILE A 365 -19.25 5.27 26.76
N ALA A 366 -20.42 4.78 27.19
CA ALA A 366 -21.66 4.75 26.42
C ALA A 366 -22.06 6.14 25.91
N ASN A 367 -22.03 7.13 26.80
CA ASN A 367 -22.38 8.52 26.51
C ASN A 367 -21.18 9.37 26.04
N SER A 368 -20.01 8.77 25.97
CA SER A 368 -18.79 9.46 25.51
C SER A 368 -18.46 10.75 26.29
N CYS A 369 -18.58 10.74 27.63
CA CYS A 369 -18.42 11.92 28.47
C CYS A 369 -16.99 12.49 28.39
N ASN A 370 -16.83 13.71 27.87
CA ASN A 370 -15.53 14.36 27.78
C ASN A 370 -14.98 14.74 29.14
N SER A 371 -15.82 15.20 30.06
CA SER A 371 -15.39 15.62 31.40
C SER A 371 -14.85 14.45 32.23
N TYR A 372 -15.49 13.28 32.13
CA TYR A 372 -15.03 12.05 32.78
C TYR A 372 -13.61 11.68 32.29
N PHE A 373 -13.42 11.57 30.96
CA PHE A 373 -12.12 11.16 30.40
C PHE A 373 -11.03 12.22 30.51
N ALA A 374 -11.39 13.49 30.57
CA ALA A 374 -10.45 14.56 30.91
C ALA A 374 -9.96 14.44 32.37
N HIS A 375 -10.86 14.08 33.29
CA HIS A 375 -10.49 13.83 34.68
C HIS A 375 -9.61 12.59 34.82
N VAL A 376 -10.01 11.47 34.19
CA VAL A 376 -9.24 10.22 34.17
C VAL A 376 -7.83 10.43 33.60
N PHE A 377 -7.67 11.18 32.50
CA PHE A 377 -6.38 11.51 31.96
C PHE A 377 -5.53 12.32 32.94
N ARG A 378 -6.12 13.31 33.61
CA ARG A 378 -5.39 14.08 34.63
C ARG A 378 -4.95 13.22 35.79
N LEU A 379 -5.79 12.30 36.27
CA LEU A 379 -5.38 11.36 37.31
C LEU A 379 -4.15 10.56 36.90
N ALA A 380 -4.07 10.12 35.61
CA ALA A 380 -2.92 9.39 35.11
C ALA A 380 -1.66 10.26 34.98
N ILE A 381 -1.78 11.53 34.57
CA ILE A 381 -0.65 12.42 34.39
C ILE A 381 -0.15 12.97 35.75
N ASP A 382 -1.07 13.37 36.64
CA ASP A 382 -0.80 13.93 37.96
C ASP A 382 -0.76 12.83 39.05
N ASN A 383 -0.55 11.54 38.68
CA ASN A 383 -0.53 10.42 39.61
C ASN A 383 0.57 10.63 40.66
N HIS A 384 0.20 10.51 41.93
CA HIS A 384 1.10 10.74 43.08
C HIS A 384 2.29 9.76 43.16
N HIS A 385 2.26 8.66 42.41
CA HIS A 385 3.40 7.76 42.29
C HIS A 385 4.54 8.33 41.41
N TYR A 386 4.28 9.39 40.65
CA TYR A 386 5.26 10.05 39.80
C TYR A 386 5.75 11.36 40.40
N LYS A 387 7.00 11.71 40.10
CA LYS A 387 7.62 12.94 40.67
C LYS A 387 6.96 14.21 40.15
N ASN A 388 6.47 14.19 38.93
CA ASN A 388 5.86 15.33 38.25
C ASN A 388 5.03 14.89 37.02
N ALA A 389 4.34 15.83 36.40
CA ALA A 389 3.53 15.59 35.21
C ALA A 389 4.34 15.09 33.99
N GLU A 390 5.64 15.38 33.90
CA GLU A 390 6.50 14.88 32.83
C GLU A 390 6.68 13.37 32.93
N GLU A 391 6.96 12.86 34.13
CA GLU A 391 7.09 11.41 34.37
C GLU A 391 5.75 10.70 34.09
N GLY A 392 4.63 11.29 34.56
CA GLY A 392 3.28 10.78 34.26
C GLY A 392 2.99 10.72 32.76
N LEU A 393 3.35 11.76 31.99
CA LEU A 393 3.19 11.76 30.53
C LEU A 393 4.05 10.69 29.84
N MET A 394 5.29 10.49 30.30
CA MET A 394 6.16 9.47 29.74
C MET A 394 5.66 8.07 30.04
N LYS A 395 5.13 7.82 31.22
CA LYS A 395 4.49 6.54 31.56
C LYS A 395 3.25 6.29 30.72
N TRP A 396 2.38 7.29 30.62
CA TRP A 396 1.21 7.22 29.73
C TRP A 396 1.61 6.92 28.27
N LYS A 397 2.68 7.56 27.75
CA LYS A 397 3.21 7.29 26.41
C LYS A 397 3.71 5.84 26.26
N GLN A 398 4.30 5.25 27.32
CA GLN A 398 4.71 3.83 27.30
C GLN A 398 3.51 2.90 27.05
N TYR A 399 2.37 3.16 27.73
CA TYR A 399 1.12 2.42 27.45
C TYR A 399 0.67 2.58 26.00
N MET A 400 0.70 3.80 25.46
CA MET A 400 0.31 4.05 24.08
C MET A 400 1.20 3.28 23.09
N ASN A 401 2.50 3.29 23.31
CA ASN A 401 3.44 2.51 22.49
C ASN A 401 3.17 1.00 22.60
N ALA A 402 2.89 0.49 23.79
CA ALA A 402 2.55 -0.90 24.01
C ALA A 402 1.24 -1.30 23.30
N PHE A 403 0.28 -0.37 23.17
CA PHE A 403 -0.93 -0.54 22.37
C PHE A 403 -0.69 -0.39 20.86
N GLY A 404 0.57 -0.38 20.39
CA GLY A 404 0.89 -0.28 18.96
C GLY A 404 0.67 1.11 18.37
N LEU A 405 0.60 2.17 19.19
CA LEU A 405 0.36 3.53 18.74
C LEU A 405 1.65 4.35 18.70
N GLY A 406 1.76 5.31 17.78
CA GLY A 406 2.89 6.21 17.67
C GLY A 406 4.14 5.62 17.00
N HIS A 407 4.06 4.42 16.46
CA HIS A 407 5.12 3.78 15.67
C HIS A 407 4.52 2.85 14.60
N ARG A 408 5.33 2.43 13.63
CA ARG A 408 4.90 1.48 12.59
C ARG A 408 4.65 0.11 13.22
N LEU A 409 3.55 -0.53 12.85
CA LEU A 409 3.24 -1.90 13.26
C LEU A 409 4.08 -2.93 12.50
N GLY A 410 4.56 -2.58 11.30
CA GLY A 410 5.39 -3.45 10.48
C GLY A 410 4.59 -4.41 9.59
N ILE A 411 3.48 -3.93 9.05
CA ILE A 411 2.60 -4.69 8.13
C ILE A 411 3.32 -5.13 6.85
N ASP A 412 2.70 -6.00 6.09
CA ASP A 412 3.19 -6.49 4.80
C ASP A 412 2.79 -5.60 3.61
N LEU A 413 2.77 -4.28 3.84
CA LEU A 413 2.65 -3.27 2.79
C LEU A 413 3.75 -2.23 2.89
N THR A 414 4.11 -1.66 1.76
CA THR A 414 5.01 -0.52 1.70
C THR A 414 4.30 0.78 2.07
N GLY A 415 5.03 1.72 2.67
CA GLY A 415 4.51 3.08 2.90
C GLY A 415 3.67 3.25 4.17
N GLU A 416 3.78 2.34 5.14
CA GLU A 416 3.15 2.50 6.46
C GLU A 416 3.71 3.72 7.21
N TYR A 417 2.82 4.53 7.81
CA TYR A 417 3.16 5.64 8.69
C TYR A 417 2.90 5.28 10.16
N GLY A 418 3.79 5.73 11.04
CA GLY A 418 3.76 5.35 12.46
C GLY A 418 2.80 6.15 13.34
N GLY A 419 2.08 7.14 12.80
CA GLY A 419 1.31 8.05 13.65
C GLY A 419 2.23 8.92 14.54
N TYR A 420 1.64 9.58 15.52
CA TYR A 420 2.38 10.41 16.47
C TYR A 420 1.69 10.43 17.84
N ILE A 421 2.43 10.09 18.89
CA ILE A 421 2.05 10.27 20.30
C ILE A 421 3.01 11.30 20.88
N PRO A 422 2.51 12.46 21.37
CA PRO A 422 3.35 13.50 21.93
C PRO A 422 4.07 13.07 23.22
N ASP A 423 5.19 13.70 23.49
CA ASP A 423 6.03 13.48 24.67
C ASP A 423 6.52 14.80 25.29
N THR A 424 7.36 14.68 26.31
CA THR A 424 7.95 15.82 27.00
C THR A 424 8.82 16.68 26.08
N ALA A 425 9.52 16.09 25.09
CA ALA A 425 10.32 16.86 24.15
C ALA A 425 9.45 17.82 23.30
N ARG A 426 8.22 17.41 22.98
CA ARG A 426 7.23 18.27 22.32
C ARG A 426 6.83 19.44 23.20
N TYR A 427 6.43 19.16 24.44
CA TYR A 427 5.80 20.12 25.30
C TYR A 427 6.79 21.00 26.07
N ASN A 428 8.01 20.52 26.32
CA ASN A 428 9.10 21.33 26.91
C ASN A 428 9.71 22.30 25.89
N ASN A 429 9.36 22.22 24.63
CA ASN A 429 9.82 23.19 23.64
C ASN A 429 9.12 24.55 23.85
N PRO A 430 9.86 25.63 24.16
CA PRO A 430 9.28 26.94 24.47
C PRO A 430 8.41 27.55 23.36
N LYS A 431 8.55 27.05 22.12
CA LYS A 431 7.70 27.49 20.98
C LYS A 431 6.22 27.09 21.16
N PHE A 432 5.90 26.09 21.98
CA PHE A 432 4.53 25.59 22.17
C PHE A 432 3.85 26.17 23.41
N PHE A 433 4.54 26.19 24.56
CA PHE A 433 3.96 26.65 25.83
C PHE A 433 4.69 27.85 26.44
N GLY A 434 5.63 28.45 25.70
CA GLY A 434 6.38 29.62 26.17
C GLY A 434 7.29 29.28 27.37
N LYS A 435 7.67 30.33 28.14
CA LYS A 435 8.56 30.22 29.31
C LYS A 435 7.86 29.61 30.53
N ASN A 436 6.53 29.66 30.60
CA ASN A 436 5.76 29.17 31.74
C ASN A 436 5.57 27.65 31.77
N GLY A 437 6.01 26.96 30.67
CA GLY A 437 5.89 25.52 30.57
C GLY A 437 4.45 25.04 30.42
N TRP A 438 4.25 23.75 30.64
CA TRP A 438 2.97 23.08 30.54
C TRP A 438 2.61 22.34 31.84
N ASN A 439 1.34 21.98 31.99
CA ASN A 439 0.81 21.12 33.05
C ASN A 439 -0.28 20.20 32.45
N SER A 440 -0.82 19.32 33.27
CA SER A 440 -1.87 18.37 32.84
C SER A 440 -3.10 19.03 32.23
N CYS A 441 -3.48 20.22 32.70
CA CYS A 441 -4.58 21.01 32.10
C CYS A 441 -4.25 21.51 30.68
N SER A 442 -2.98 21.86 30.43
CA SER A 442 -2.54 22.37 29.12
C SER A 442 -2.72 21.33 28.01
N ILE A 443 -2.51 20.05 28.35
CA ILE A 443 -2.52 18.90 27.44
C ILE A 443 -3.76 18.01 27.61
N ASN A 444 -4.76 18.44 28.37
CA ASN A 444 -5.91 17.64 28.76
C ASN A 444 -6.78 17.13 27.57
N SER A 445 -6.66 17.76 26.39
CA SER A 445 -7.30 17.28 25.18
C SER A 445 -6.83 15.89 24.74
N LEU A 446 -5.64 15.43 25.16
CA LEU A 446 -5.15 14.08 24.90
C LEU A 446 -6.06 13.01 25.52
N GLY A 447 -6.66 13.27 26.69
CA GLY A 447 -7.58 12.35 27.37
C GLY A 447 -8.85 12.05 26.55
N ILE A 448 -9.19 12.90 25.61
CA ILE A 448 -10.33 12.69 24.70
C ILE A 448 -9.87 12.39 23.25
N GLY A 449 -8.59 12.03 23.07
CA GLY A 449 -8.02 11.66 21.78
C GLY A 449 -7.89 12.82 20.79
N GLN A 450 -7.67 14.05 21.31
CA GLN A 450 -7.44 15.25 20.52
C GLN A 450 -6.10 15.91 20.89
N GLY A 451 -5.84 17.11 20.43
CA GLY A 451 -4.58 17.79 20.61
C GLY A 451 -3.54 17.35 19.57
N ASP A 452 -2.30 17.10 20.02
CA ASP A 452 -1.19 16.75 19.12
C ASP A 452 -1.14 15.26 18.71
N MET A 453 -2.04 14.43 19.27
CA MET A 453 -2.11 13.01 18.94
C MET A 453 -2.60 12.79 17.52
N GLN A 454 -1.90 11.93 16.75
CA GLN A 454 -2.28 11.57 15.38
C GLN A 454 -2.05 10.08 15.15
N LEU A 455 -3.10 9.37 14.74
CA LEU A 455 -3.08 7.92 14.51
C LEU A 455 -3.59 7.59 13.11
N THR A 456 -3.12 6.47 12.56
CA THR A 456 -3.65 5.93 11.32
C THR A 456 -4.91 5.10 11.59
N PRO A 457 -5.83 4.95 10.60
CA PRO A 457 -6.97 4.04 10.71
C PRO A 457 -6.54 2.59 11.00
N LEU A 458 -5.40 2.15 10.47
CA LEU A 458 -4.80 0.85 10.76
C LEU A 458 -4.46 0.70 12.26
N GLN A 459 -3.82 1.70 12.86
CA GLN A 459 -3.50 1.69 14.28
C GLN A 459 -4.76 1.67 15.15
N LEU A 460 -5.81 2.40 14.74
CA LEU A 460 -7.11 2.35 15.45
C LEU A 460 -7.76 0.97 15.37
N ALA A 461 -7.75 0.32 14.20
CA ALA A 461 -8.26 -1.03 14.05
C ALA A 461 -7.46 -2.04 14.89
N ASN A 462 -6.13 -1.92 14.92
CA ASN A 462 -5.26 -2.75 15.75
C ASN A 462 -5.51 -2.54 17.26
N ALA A 463 -5.71 -1.30 17.70
CA ALA A 463 -6.06 -1.01 19.10
C ALA A 463 -7.37 -1.68 19.53
N ILE A 464 -8.33 -1.79 18.62
CA ILE A 464 -9.56 -2.53 18.86
C ILE A 464 -9.33 -4.05 18.93
N CYS A 465 -8.40 -4.60 18.13
CA CYS A 465 -7.95 -6.00 18.26
C CYS A 465 -7.37 -6.29 19.64
N ILE A 466 -6.60 -5.35 20.22
CA ILE A 466 -6.03 -5.49 21.57
C ILE A 466 -7.15 -5.59 22.62
N ILE A 467 -8.16 -4.73 22.54
CA ILE A 467 -9.31 -4.80 23.45
C ILE A 467 -10.06 -6.13 23.26
N ALA A 468 -10.33 -6.52 22.02
CA ALA A 468 -11.01 -7.76 21.68
C ALA A 468 -10.28 -9.03 22.16
N ASN A 469 -8.96 -8.99 22.21
CA ASN A 469 -8.10 -10.09 22.64
C ASN A 469 -7.64 -9.98 24.11
N LYS A 470 -8.07 -8.95 24.84
CA LYS A 470 -7.65 -8.71 26.21
C LYS A 470 -6.14 -8.62 26.42
N GLY A 471 -5.47 -7.74 25.63
CA GLY A 471 -4.09 -7.34 25.89
C GLY A 471 -3.03 -7.86 24.93
N PHE A 472 -3.40 -8.47 23.82
CA PHE A 472 -2.44 -8.82 22.77
C PHE A 472 -2.97 -8.55 21.36
N TYR A 473 -2.08 -8.51 20.39
CA TYR A 473 -2.43 -8.43 18.97
C TYR A 473 -1.44 -9.22 18.13
N PHE A 474 -1.84 -9.58 16.93
CA PHE A 474 -0.93 -10.02 15.87
C PHE A 474 -0.64 -8.83 14.97
N ILE A 475 0.59 -8.69 14.49
CA ILE A 475 0.92 -7.64 13.51
C ILE A 475 -0.05 -7.78 12.33
N PRO A 476 -0.83 -6.74 12.00
CA PRO A 476 -1.79 -6.81 10.89
C PRO A 476 -1.08 -7.15 9.58
N HIS A 477 -1.64 -8.07 8.79
CA HIS A 477 -1.04 -8.51 7.54
C HIS A 477 -2.09 -9.09 6.58
N PHE A 478 -1.76 -9.12 5.29
CA PHE A 478 -2.64 -9.65 4.26
C PHE A 478 -2.35 -11.11 3.92
N VAL A 479 -1.08 -11.50 3.84
CA VAL A 479 -0.68 -12.81 3.35
C VAL A 479 -0.74 -13.85 4.47
N LYS A 480 -1.56 -14.85 4.26
CA LYS A 480 -1.76 -16.00 5.16
C LYS A 480 -0.67 -17.04 4.98
N ASN A 481 -0.40 -17.42 3.73
CA ASN A 481 0.64 -18.39 3.36
C ASN A 481 1.13 -18.15 1.93
N ILE A 482 2.32 -18.65 1.66
CA ILE A 482 2.98 -18.67 0.35
C ILE A 482 2.94 -20.10 -0.16
N GLU A 483 2.54 -20.30 -1.42
CA GLU A 483 2.53 -21.62 -2.02
C GLU A 483 3.95 -22.20 -2.08
N GLY A 484 4.11 -23.46 -1.64
CA GLY A 484 5.44 -24.08 -1.55
C GLY A 484 6.35 -23.42 -0.50
N GLU A 485 5.78 -22.89 0.60
CA GLU A 485 6.55 -22.33 1.72
C GLU A 485 7.50 -23.37 2.31
N THR A 486 8.76 -22.99 2.50
CA THR A 486 9.81 -23.82 3.08
C THR A 486 10.23 -23.27 4.46
N PRO A 487 10.94 -24.05 5.30
CA PRO A 487 11.44 -23.58 6.60
C PRO A 487 12.37 -22.35 6.50
N GLU A 488 13.00 -22.14 5.34
CA GLU A 488 13.88 -21.00 5.07
C GLU A 488 13.09 -19.71 4.80
N ASP A 489 11.80 -19.80 4.52
CA ASP A 489 10.92 -18.66 4.28
C ASP A 489 10.56 -17.95 5.59
N THR A 490 11.36 -16.97 5.99
CA THR A 490 11.18 -16.28 7.28
C THR A 490 10.25 -15.06 7.22
N ILE A 491 9.82 -14.65 6.02
CA ILE A 491 9.08 -13.40 5.79
C ILE A 491 7.74 -13.34 6.55
N LEU A 492 7.06 -14.47 6.75
CA LEU A 492 5.79 -14.58 7.47
C LEU A 492 5.94 -14.82 8.98
N HIS A 493 7.13 -15.18 9.49
CA HIS A 493 7.31 -15.60 10.87
C HIS A 493 6.87 -14.56 11.90
N LYS A 494 7.12 -13.27 11.63
CA LYS A 494 6.75 -12.19 12.54
C LYS A 494 5.23 -12.02 12.70
N PHE A 495 4.45 -12.41 11.70
CA PHE A 495 3.00 -12.29 11.70
C PHE A 495 2.29 -13.42 12.46
N ARG A 496 2.98 -14.53 12.69
CA ARG A 496 2.44 -15.73 13.35
C ARG A 496 2.58 -15.70 14.86
N LYS A 497 3.24 -14.68 15.41
CA LYS A 497 3.47 -14.54 16.84
C LYS A 497 2.65 -13.37 17.40
N PRO A 498 1.93 -13.58 18.52
CA PRO A 498 1.25 -12.48 19.18
C PRO A 498 2.26 -11.52 19.79
N VAL A 499 1.95 -10.24 19.70
CA VAL A 499 2.65 -9.16 20.40
C VAL A 499 1.88 -8.88 21.68
N GLN A 500 2.52 -9.09 22.82
CA GLN A 500 1.94 -8.79 24.12
C GLN A 500 2.04 -7.29 24.40
N THR A 501 0.97 -6.72 24.94
CA THR A 501 0.98 -5.34 25.45
C THR A 501 1.41 -5.32 26.93
N VAL A 502 1.16 -4.23 27.66
CA VAL A 502 1.24 -4.22 29.11
C VAL A 502 0.22 -5.19 29.70
N HIS A 503 0.58 -5.84 30.79
CA HIS A 503 -0.31 -6.76 31.48
C HIS A 503 -1.41 -5.96 32.20
N ILE A 504 -2.63 -6.05 31.69
CA ILE A 504 -3.84 -5.47 32.27
C ILE A 504 -4.77 -6.62 32.63
N ALA A 505 -5.45 -6.54 33.76
CA ALA A 505 -6.33 -7.62 34.23
C ALA A 505 -7.53 -7.85 33.28
N ASP A 506 -7.91 -9.09 33.08
CA ASP A 506 -9.05 -9.47 32.22
C ASP A 506 -10.34 -8.76 32.62
N ASN A 507 -10.57 -8.57 33.93
CA ASN A 507 -11.76 -7.86 34.45
C ASN A 507 -11.82 -6.39 34.02
N ASP A 508 -10.67 -5.74 33.81
CA ASP A 508 -10.60 -4.36 33.36
C ASP A 508 -10.97 -4.27 31.88
N PHE A 509 -10.52 -5.24 31.08
CA PHE A 509 -11.01 -5.36 29.71
C PHE A 509 -12.51 -5.62 29.64
N GLU A 510 -13.04 -6.50 30.48
CA GLU A 510 -14.48 -6.77 30.51
C GLU A 510 -15.30 -5.52 30.88
N ALA A 511 -14.86 -4.73 31.86
CA ALA A 511 -15.53 -3.49 32.23
C ALA A 511 -15.52 -2.45 31.09
N VAL A 512 -14.43 -2.36 30.36
CA VAL A 512 -14.34 -1.49 29.17
C VAL A 512 -15.21 -2.03 28.03
N MET A 513 -15.21 -3.34 27.76
CA MET A 513 -16.05 -3.98 26.74
C MET A 513 -17.54 -3.83 27.04
N GLU A 514 -17.95 -3.90 28.32
CA GLU A 514 -19.32 -3.62 28.72
C GLU A 514 -19.74 -2.20 28.36
N GLY A 515 -18.88 -1.21 28.64
CA GLY A 515 -19.14 0.17 28.24
C GLY A 515 -19.19 0.35 26.72
N MET A 516 -18.33 -0.37 25.96
CA MET A 516 -18.32 -0.33 24.49
C MET A 516 -19.56 -1.01 23.89
N GLU A 517 -20.08 -2.07 24.49
CA GLU A 517 -21.35 -2.67 24.08
C GLU A 517 -22.52 -1.73 24.32
N GLU A 518 -22.53 -1.07 25.49
CA GLU A 518 -23.57 -0.12 25.85
C GLU A 518 -23.63 1.10 24.90
N VAL A 519 -22.54 1.46 24.25
CA VAL A 519 -22.54 2.46 23.15
C VAL A 519 -23.54 2.11 22.06
N VAL A 520 -23.67 0.82 21.72
CA VAL A 520 -24.56 0.33 20.66
C VAL A 520 -25.97 0.03 21.21
N LEU A 521 -26.08 -0.41 22.46
CA LEU A 521 -27.36 -0.74 23.05
C LEU A 521 -28.20 0.52 23.41
N ASN A 522 -27.61 1.43 24.16
CA ASN A 522 -28.30 2.61 24.68
C ASN A 522 -27.55 3.94 24.47
N GLY A 523 -26.33 3.87 23.98
CA GLY A 523 -25.43 5.01 23.87
C GLY A 523 -25.46 5.75 22.52
N THR A 524 -24.28 6.24 22.12
CA THR A 524 -24.12 7.16 20.98
C THR A 524 -24.19 6.49 19.60
N ALA A 525 -24.28 5.15 19.49
CA ALA A 525 -24.30 4.41 18.23
C ALA A 525 -25.44 3.39 18.10
N ARG A 526 -26.62 3.69 18.59
CA ARG A 526 -27.80 2.80 18.49
C ARG A 526 -28.15 2.38 17.05
N ASN A 527 -27.84 3.23 16.08
CA ASN A 527 -28.01 2.95 14.64
C ASN A 527 -26.99 1.97 14.04
N ALA A 528 -25.92 1.63 14.78
CA ALA A 528 -24.94 0.61 14.36
C ALA A 528 -25.31 -0.81 14.85
N ARG A 529 -26.49 -0.99 15.46
CA ARG A 529 -26.96 -2.29 15.94
C ARG A 529 -27.14 -3.27 14.78
N VAL A 530 -26.69 -4.50 14.97
CA VAL A 530 -26.95 -5.64 14.09
C VAL A 530 -27.72 -6.70 14.88
N ASP A 531 -28.85 -7.15 14.33
CA ASP A 531 -29.68 -8.15 15.02
C ASP A 531 -28.86 -9.40 15.34
N SER A 532 -29.06 -9.92 16.54
CA SER A 532 -28.42 -11.15 17.03
C SER A 532 -26.89 -11.12 17.07
N VAL A 533 -26.29 -9.93 17.01
CA VAL A 533 -24.82 -9.75 17.12
C VAL A 533 -24.53 -8.73 18.22
N ARG A 534 -23.77 -9.15 19.23
CA ARG A 534 -23.28 -8.23 20.26
C ARG A 534 -22.03 -7.52 19.75
N ILE A 535 -22.12 -6.20 19.63
CA ILE A 535 -21.06 -5.34 19.08
C ILE A 535 -20.52 -4.45 20.19
N CYS A 536 -19.20 -4.49 20.41
CA CYS A 536 -18.50 -3.51 21.22
C CYS A 536 -17.99 -2.39 20.29
N ALA A 537 -18.38 -1.13 20.56
CA ALA A 537 -18.06 -0.03 19.65
C ALA A 537 -17.75 1.27 20.37
N LYS A 538 -17.18 2.23 19.64
CA LYS A 538 -17.00 3.60 20.09
C LYS A 538 -17.10 4.57 18.92
N THR A 539 -17.96 5.59 19.09
CA THR A 539 -18.04 6.73 18.16
C THR A 539 -16.94 7.75 18.43
N GLY A 540 -16.43 8.36 17.38
CA GLY A 540 -15.54 9.50 17.42
C GLY A 540 -16.07 10.63 16.54
N THR A 541 -15.90 11.85 17.01
CA THR A 541 -16.14 13.07 16.25
C THR A 541 -14.90 13.92 16.43
N VAL A 542 -14.16 14.12 15.33
CA VAL A 542 -12.87 14.78 15.37
C VAL A 542 -12.97 16.17 14.75
N GLU A 543 -12.63 17.18 15.54
CA GLU A 543 -12.61 18.54 15.04
C GLU A 543 -11.57 18.68 13.92
N ASN A 544 -11.99 19.35 12.84
CA ASN A 544 -11.15 19.61 11.70
C ASN A 544 -11.02 21.10 11.43
N TYR A 545 -9.81 21.51 11.07
CA TYR A 545 -9.49 22.89 10.76
C TYR A 545 -8.58 22.95 9.53
N ALA A 546 -8.89 23.84 8.61
CA ALA A 546 -8.03 24.19 7.50
C ALA A 546 -7.33 25.53 7.75
N ILE A 547 -6.13 25.70 7.22
CA ILE A 547 -5.47 26.99 7.17
C ILE A 547 -5.81 27.63 5.82
N VAL A 548 -6.64 28.67 5.85
CA VAL A 548 -7.07 29.42 4.66
C VAL A 548 -6.54 30.85 4.81
N TYR A 549 -5.69 31.28 3.90
CA TYR A 549 -5.01 32.58 3.95
C TYR A 549 -4.34 32.88 5.31
N GLY A 550 -3.65 31.87 5.88
CA GLY A 550 -2.96 31.97 7.17
C GLY A 550 -3.88 31.96 8.41
N ARG A 551 -5.20 31.84 8.25
CA ARG A 551 -6.18 31.77 9.34
C ARG A 551 -6.70 30.35 9.52
N ARG A 552 -6.85 29.94 10.77
CA ARG A 552 -7.47 28.65 11.13
C ARG A 552 -8.98 28.75 10.96
N VAL A 553 -9.54 28.04 9.98
CA VAL A 553 -10.97 27.98 9.67
C VAL A 553 -11.52 26.61 10.04
N LYS A 554 -12.58 26.59 10.86
CA LYS A 554 -13.24 25.34 11.25
C LYS A 554 -13.91 24.71 10.02
N GLN A 555 -13.64 23.43 9.80
CA GLN A 555 -14.27 22.58 8.80
C GLN A 555 -15.31 21.67 9.46
N ALA A 556 -16.09 20.95 8.66
CA ALA A 556 -16.91 19.85 9.18
C ALA A 556 -16.01 18.80 9.86
N ASN A 557 -16.47 18.25 10.96
CA ASN A 557 -15.71 17.26 11.72
C ASN A 557 -15.52 15.97 10.92
N HIS A 558 -14.48 15.18 11.23
CA HIS A 558 -14.35 13.83 10.70
C HIS A 558 -15.27 12.88 11.47
N SER A 559 -16.00 12.02 10.74
CA SER A 559 -16.81 10.93 11.27
C SER A 559 -15.91 9.72 11.51
N VAL A 560 -15.74 9.30 12.75
CA VAL A 560 -14.88 8.18 13.14
C VAL A 560 -15.67 7.14 13.91
N PHE A 561 -15.44 5.88 13.64
CA PHE A 561 -16.08 4.77 14.34
C PHE A 561 -15.14 3.58 14.42
N VAL A 562 -15.13 2.94 15.58
CA VAL A 562 -14.39 1.70 15.81
C VAL A 562 -15.30 0.67 16.47
N CYS A 563 -15.14 -0.61 16.10
CA CYS A 563 -15.87 -1.69 16.73
C CYS A 563 -15.17 -3.03 16.56
N PHE A 564 -15.59 -4.00 17.37
CA PHE A 564 -15.34 -5.42 17.12
C PHE A 564 -16.61 -6.23 17.40
N ALA A 565 -16.71 -7.39 16.77
CA ALA A 565 -17.85 -8.29 16.89
C ALA A 565 -17.48 -9.75 16.55
N PRO A 566 -18.23 -10.76 17.10
CA PRO A 566 -19.08 -10.67 18.29
C PRO A 566 -18.26 -10.38 19.57
N ARG A 567 -18.90 -9.90 20.64
CA ARG A 567 -18.22 -9.62 21.91
C ARG A 567 -17.53 -10.84 22.51
N GLU A 568 -18.21 -11.98 22.53
CA GLU A 568 -17.72 -13.19 23.21
C GLU A 568 -16.59 -13.91 22.45
N ASN A 569 -16.66 -13.88 21.12
CA ASN A 569 -15.68 -14.51 20.24
C ASN A 569 -15.40 -13.59 19.05
N PRO A 570 -14.57 -12.57 19.21
CA PRO A 570 -14.30 -11.58 18.19
C PRO A 570 -13.76 -12.21 16.90
N LYS A 571 -14.42 -11.91 15.77
CA LYS A 571 -14.05 -12.37 14.43
C LYS A 571 -13.67 -11.23 13.49
N ILE A 572 -14.09 -10.00 13.84
CA ILE A 572 -13.81 -8.82 13.04
C ILE A 572 -13.67 -7.59 13.95
N ALA A 573 -12.60 -6.83 13.76
CA ALA A 573 -12.38 -5.52 14.36
C ALA A 573 -12.26 -4.49 13.24
N ILE A 574 -12.96 -3.36 13.35
CA ILE A 574 -13.07 -2.37 12.28
C ILE A 574 -12.78 -0.98 12.80
N ALA A 575 -12.03 -0.20 12.02
CA ALA A 575 -11.96 1.25 12.16
C ALA A 575 -12.39 1.91 10.85
N VAL A 576 -13.28 2.90 10.92
CA VAL A 576 -13.75 3.69 9.79
C VAL A 576 -13.55 5.15 10.06
N ILE A 577 -12.99 5.87 9.10
CA ILE A 577 -12.86 7.33 9.10
C ILE A 577 -13.42 7.88 7.80
N VAL A 578 -14.38 8.83 7.92
CA VAL A 578 -14.89 9.61 6.78
C VAL A 578 -14.60 11.08 7.05
N GLU A 579 -13.80 11.68 6.17
CA GLU A 579 -13.38 13.08 6.32
C GLU A 579 -14.55 14.05 6.09
N ASN A 580 -14.62 15.12 6.90
CA ASN A 580 -15.59 16.20 6.75
C ASN A 580 -17.06 15.73 6.75
N ALA A 581 -17.39 14.68 7.47
CA ALA A 581 -18.68 14.00 7.43
C ALA A 581 -19.53 14.17 8.73
N GLY A 582 -19.05 14.92 9.70
CA GLY A 582 -19.79 15.21 10.93
C GLY A 582 -19.64 14.16 12.02
N TYR A 583 -20.76 13.63 12.53
CA TYR A 583 -20.73 12.71 13.66
C TYR A 583 -20.38 11.28 13.27
N GLY A 584 -19.65 10.57 14.17
CA GLY A 584 -19.23 9.17 13.95
C GLY A 584 -20.39 8.21 13.72
N ALA A 585 -21.51 8.41 14.40
CA ALA A 585 -22.71 7.60 14.24
C ALA A 585 -23.42 7.79 12.89
N THR A 586 -23.18 8.91 12.18
CA THR A 586 -23.94 9.23 10.96
C THR A 586 -23.46 8.45 9.74
N TRP A 587 -22.13 8.32 9.56
CA TRP A 587 -21.57 7.69 8.37
C TRP A 587 -20.64 6.51 8.70
N ALA A 588 -19.68 6.72 9.60
CA ALA A 588 -18.71 5.68 9.93
C ALA A 588 -19.37 4.47 10.64
N GLY A 589 -20.34 4.72 11.52
CA GLY A 589 -21.08 3.65 12.21
C GLY A 589 -21.87 2.74 11.26
N PRO A 590 -22.76 3.27 10.41
CA PRO A 590 -23.45 2.47 9.38
C PRO A 590 -22.51 1.69 8.46
N ILE A 591 -21.40 2.29 7.99
CA ILE A 591 -20.40 1.58 7.19
C ILE A 591 -19.87 0.37 7.95
N ALA A 592 -19.42 0.55 9.18
CA ALA A 592 -18.87 -0.53 9.99
C ALA A 592 -19.92 -1.61 10.30
N SER A 593 -21.15 -1.24 10.64
CA SER A 593 -22.21 -2.20 10.99
C SER A 593 -22.65 -3.05 9.79
N LEU A 594 -22.72 -2.46 8.59
CA LEU A 594 -22.99 -3.20 7.35
C LEU A 594 -21.86 -4.19 7.03
N MET A 595 -20.61 -3.81 7.28
CA MET A 595 -19.46 -4.73 7.13
C MET A 595 -19.51 -5.88 8.13
N VAL A 596 -19.80 -5.60 9.42
CA VAL A 596 -19.98 -6.63 10.45
C VAL A 596 -21.06 -7.61 10.04
N GLU A 597 -22.21 -7.10 9.59
CA GLU A 597 -23.34 -7.96 9.19
C GLU A 597 -23.00 -8.82 7.97
N LYS A 598 -22.41 -8.22 6.93
CA LYS A 598 -21.95 -8.96 5.74
C LYS A 598 -20.96 -10.06 6.10
N TYR A 599 -19.98 -9.75 6.94
CA TYR A 599 -18.93 -10.71 7.30
C TYR A 599 -19.44 -11.88 8.15
N LEU A 600 -20.29 -11.59 9.15
CA LEU A 600 -20.78 -12.61 10.09
C LEU A 600 -21.97 -13.41 9.55
N LYS A 601 -22.82 -12.82 8.71
CA LYS A 601 -24.05 -13.44 8.18
C LYS A 601 -23.97 -13.84 6.70
N GLY A 602 -22.89 -13.49 6.02
CA GLY A 602 -22.69 -13.77 4.59
C GLY A 602 -23.42 -12.81 3.65
N ASN A 603 -24.52 -12.18 4.06
CA ASN A 603 -25.29 -11.24 3.23
C ASN A 603 -25.85 -10.08 4.07
N ILE A 604 -26.26 -9.02 3.39
CA ILE A 604 -27.01 -7.91 3.99
C ILE A 604 -28.50 -8.24 3.89
N PRO A 605 -29.25 -8.25 5.00
CA PRO A 605 -30.71 -8.50 4.98
C PRO A 605 -31.44 -7.47 4.13
N THR A 606 -32.52 -7.88 3.47
CA THR A 606 -33.34 -7.02 2.60
C THR A 606 -33.79 -5.73 3.30
N LYS A 607 -34.12 -5.79 4.59
CA LYS A 607 -34.52 -4.62 5.37
C LYS A 607 -33.44 -3.54 5.50
N ARG A 608 -32.15 -3.88 5.33
CA ARG A 608 -31.01 -2.93 5.40
C ARG A 608 -30.48 -2.50 4.02
N LEU A 609 -31.02 -3.05 2.92
CA LEU A 609 -30.63 -2.62 1.58
C LEU A 609 -30.86 -1.12 1.32
N PRO A 610 -31.99 -0.51 1.78
CA PRO A 610 -32.16 0.95 1.63
C PRO A 610 -31.08 1.76 2.37
N GLU A 611 -30.66 1.33 3.54
CA GLU A 611 -29.58 1.96 4.29
C GLU A 611 -28.25 1.83 3.54
N LEU A 612 -27.94 0.64 3.03
CA LEU A 612 -26.75 0.40 2.22
C LEU A 612 -26.70 1.35 1.02
N GLU A 613 -27.78 1.43 0.24
CA GLU A 613 -27.86 2.29 -0.96
C GLU A 613 -27.78 3.78 -0.58
N TYR A 614 -28.45 4.19 0.51
CA TYR A 614 -28.33 5.56 1.03
C TYR A 614 -26.87 5.91 1.37
N VAL A 615 -26.19 5.05 2.13
CA VAL A 615 -24.79 5.25 2.52
C VAL A 615 -23.89 5.23 1.28
N ALA A 616 -24.06 4.30 0.36
CA ALA A 616 -23.25 4.18 -0.84
C ALA A 616 -23.37 5.40 -1.76
N HIS A 617 -24.58 5.91 -2.01
CA HIS A 617 -24.79 7.01 -2.95
C HIS A 617 -24.57 8.41 -2.36
N ALA A 618 -24.50 8.54 -1.03
CA ALA A 618 -24.26 9.83 -0.39
C ALA A 618 -22.93 10.44 -0.85
N ASN A 619 -22.99 11.65 -1.42
CA ASN A 619 -21.82 12.35 -1.94
C ASN A 619 -21.33 13.40 -0.96
N LEU A 620 -20.28 13.05 -0.21
CA LEU A 620 -19.62 13.89 0.80
C LEU A 620 -18.31 14.51 0.31
N VAL A 621 -17.98 14.38 -0.97
CA VAL A 621 -16.77 14.98 -1.54
C VAL A 621 -16.87 16.50 -1.45
N PRO A 622 -15.85 17.22 -0.94
CA PRO A 622 -15.86 18.69 -0.86
C PRO A 622 -16.09 19.36 -2.21
N ALA A 623 -16.82 20.49 -2.19
CA ALA A 623 -17.20 21.22 -3.41
C ALA A 623 -16.00 21.61 -4.29
N ALA A 624 -14.89 22.03 -3.69
CA ALA A 624 -13.67 22.39 -4.41
C ALA A 624 -13.09 21.21 -5.22
N ILE A 625 -13.14 20.00 -4.68
CA ILE A 625 -12.69 18.79 -5.37
C ILE A 625 -13.65 18.42 -6.49
N LYS A 626 -14.97 18.53 -6.26
CA LYS A 626 -15.98 18.32 -7.33
C LYS A 626 -15.77 19.27 -8.49
N GLN A 627 -15.51 20.56 -8.22
CA GLN A 627 -15.21 21.55 -9.25
C GLN A 627 -13.95 21.18 -10.04
N TRP A 628 -12.90 20.77 -9.34
CA TRP A 628 -11.67 20.33 -9.99
C TRP A 628 -11.91 19.15 -10.95
N TYR A 629 -12.70 18.13 -10.54
CA TYR A 629 -13.06 17.00 -11.40
C TYR A 629 -13.81 17.44 -12.66
N VAL A 630 -14.74 18.38 -12.54
CA VAL A 630 -15.48 18.92 -13.69
C VAL A 630 -14.54 19.68 -14.64
N GLN A 631 -13.68 20.56 -14.11
CA GLN A 631 -12.77 21.39 -14.91
C GLN A 631 -11.73 20.57 -15.69
N HIS A 632 -11.30 19.43 -15.15
CA HIS A 632 -10.28 18.60 -15.76
C HIS A 632 -10.84 17.37 -16.50
N ASN A 633 -12.15 17.33 -16.73
CA ASN A 633 -12.85 16.17 -17.33
C ASN A 633 -12.44 14.84 -16.65
N TYR A 634 -12.23 14.88 -15.33
CA TYR A 634 -11.79 13.74 -14.56
C TYR A 634 -12.97 12.78 -14.39
N LYS A 635 -13.08 11.80 -15.29
CA LYS A 635 -14.03 10.67 -15.14
C LYS A 635 -13.40 9.65 -14.19
N LYS A 636 -14.09 9.38 -13.07
CA LYS A 636 -13.74 8.29 -12.17
C LYS A 636 -13.91 6.94 -12.83
#